data_1e1fc8426674d727b6b1c4de6539c849
#
_entry.id   1e1fc8426674d727b6b1c4de6539c849
#
_cell.length_a   1.000
_cell.length_b   1.000
_cell.length_c   1.000
_cell.angle_alpha   90.00
_cell.angle_beta   90.00
_cell.angle_gamma   90.00
#
_symmetry.space_group_name_H-M   'P 1'
#
loop_
_entity.id
_entity.type
_entity.pdbx_description
1 polymer ?
#
loop_
_entity_poly.entity_id
_entity_poly.type
_entity_poly.pdbx_seq_one_letter_code
_entity_poly.pdbx_strand_id
1 'polypeptide(L)'
;MSFFSYLRVEISRIFKSKTTWLFIVLTMATPLVGLTIFKPNNVETAATQMILNPVLTGTIGGAILFALFTLFELNRVNKYGVSMLTDAIASPMVLYIAKISAIFTVSIVTIFLTILMYLPYTFINMESFFNAKLYICAYLIYMLPSMWIGSLFAAIFYKISNRLDISFVFLAACVLFSFSDFLTEDFILRWINPNIPVFSDGFGNYKVLLTGLYNRLFWIIFLVGIWVISLLFTRKYEEGIWGSLQHNIKKYHLPILAIGLIILSINIYFKQPFYNNAPPEVDWDAIRNTGLELKFKSVTAEVTPNFSKNTMYGKIRYVVTNPIPSVEKRLIINSGYKLYSATIDGEDIEYMELPDEQFVLKHYQFNIPSGTDMVLEIEYGGYPKNWGAYKTSLGGSEISPKNIELRTHALIPSLGVYGSTVDVSVVLPDTFTLLSLDGNIQDIVDNNDGTKTWTLRNSYDSFDIFASDYNCKSIVADEMTAEFYFHENFTELLEENDVEEVLTDVFNYCTEHFGPLNYLKNKNLILIQTSAFNFGGGATDGISNMSETSFSIYSLTDPIKGAVGKEILAHEIIHQWWGLNRMIWEDPDTPEWTSEGLTVYSTYRLYKEKYGEEYGQKHYVDQWESAVKEMERNFYHRHLEYLDIMPENFAAYLRVRELEIKKYCLMPLKIHKAAKLIGGEEAMDEVLSKLSSSNQYEQLTFQEFLDACGLTKEVLEIEKDF
;
A
#
# COMPACT_ATOMS: atom_id res chain seq x y z
N MET A 1 -51.19 -4.97 -13.51
CA MET A 1 -49.97 -5.77 -13.83
C MET A 1 -49.02 -5.76 -12.65
N SER A 2 -48.34 -6.89 -12.37
CA SER A 2 -47.35 -6.98 -11.31
C SER A 2 -46.03 -6.28 -11.73
N PHE A 3 -45.20 -5.86 -10.79
CA PHE A 3 -43.86 -5.32 -11.05
C PHE A 3 -43.06 -6.21 -12.01
N PHE A 4 -43.06 -7.51 -11.81
CA PHE A 4 -42.32 -8.46 -12.64
C PHE A 4 -42.80 -8.49 -14.11
N SER A 5 -44.09 -8.22 -14.35
CA SER A 5 -44.61 -8.12 -15.75
C SER A 5 -44.03 -6.90 -16.47
N TYR A 6 -43.95 -5.74 -15.77
CA TYR A 6 -43.32 -4.54 -16.33
C TYR A 6 -41.80 -4.73 -16.53
N LEU A 7 -41.12 -5.32 -15.56
CA LEU A 7 -39.70 -5.61 -15.66
C LEU A 7 -39.37 -6.50 -16.85
N ARG A 8 -40.16 -7.57 -17.09
CA ARG A 8 -39.98 -8.46 -18.24
C ARG A 8 -40.16 -7.72 -19.58
N VAL A 9 -41.13 -6.83 -19.66
CA VAL A 9 -41.35 -6.01 -20.85
C VAL A 9 -40.18 -5.04 -21.07
N GLU A 10 -39.73 -4.35 -20.04
CA GLU A 10 -38.60 -3.43 -20.12
C GLU A 10 -37.29 -4.14 -20.49
N ILE A 11 -37.00 -5.30 -19.91
CA ILE A 11 -35.82 -6.12 -20.27
C ILE A 11 -35.91 -6.53 -21.76
N SER A 12 -37.05 -7.05 -22.20
CA SER A 12 -37.22 -7.44 -23.59
C SER A 12 -37.08 -6.26 -24.57
N ARG A 13 -37.57 -5.08 -24.18
CA ARG A 13 -37.49 -3.86 -24.97
C ARG A 13 -36.05 -3.35 -25.08
N ILE A 14 -35.36 -3.30 -23.94
CA ILE A 14 -34.01 -2.71 -23.84
C ILE A 14 -33.01 -3.53 -24.67
N PHE A 15 -33.06 -4.86 -24.61
CA PHE A 15 -32.19 -5.74 -25.39
C PHE A 15 -32.51 -5.74 -26.92
N LYS A 16 -33.66 -5.30 -27.33
CA LYS A 16 -33.99 -5.10 -28.76
C LYS A 16 -33.48 -3.77 -29.32
N SER A 17 -33.00 -2.86 -28.46
CA SER A 17 -32.52 -1.55 -28.84
C SER A 17 -31.08 -1.62 -29.37
N LYS A 18 -30.81 -1.07 -30.56
CA LYS A 18 -29.43 -0.92 -31.09
C LYS A 18 -28.56 -0.06 -30.19
N THR A 19 -29.16 0.95 -29.57
CA THR A 19 -28.45 1.84 -28.62
C THR A 19 -27.92 1.07 -27.43
N THR A 20 -28.65 0.09 -26.90
CA THR A 20 -28.20 -0.76 -25.80
C THR A 20 -26.92 -1.52 -26.15
N TRP A 21 -26.94 -2.16 -27.35
CA TRP A 21 -25.76 -2.90 -27.80
C TRP A 21 -24.56 -1.99 -28.08
N LEU A 22 -24.78 -0.77 -28.56
CA LEU A 22 -23.72 0.23 -28.69
C LEU A 22 -23.06 0.52 -27.33
N PHE A 23 -23.87 0.79 -26.29
CA PHE A 23 -23.33 1.03 -24.94
C PHE A 23 -22.65 -0.20 -24.34
N ILE A 24 -23.17 -1.40 -24.56
CA ILE A 24 -22.52 -2.64 -24.16
C ILE A 24 -21.12 -2.73 -24.79
N VAL A 25 -21.01 -2.60 -26.11
CA VAL A 25 -19.75 -2.71 -26.85
C VAL A 25 -18.76 -1.62 -26.42
N LEU A 26 -19.22 -0.37 -26.28
CA LEU A 26 -18.36 0.73 -25.82
C LEU A 26 -17.84 0.47 -24.39
N THR A 27 -18.70 -0.05 -23.50
CA THR A 27 -18.29 -0.37 -22.13
C THR A 27 -17.31 -1.54 -22.11
N MET A 28 -17.53 -2.57 -22.91
CA MET A 28 -16.58 -3.69 -23.06
C MET A 28 -15.22 -3.24 -23.62
N ALA A 29 -15.16 -2.16 -24.37
CA ALA A 29 -13.91 -1.63 -24.90
C ALA A 29 -13.11 -0.81 -23.89
N THR A 30 -13.70 -0.36 -22.77
CA THR A 30 -13.01 0.52 -21.80
C THR A 30 -11.83 -0.15 -21.10
N PRO A 31 -11.82 -1.45 -20.74
CA PRO A 31 -10.64 -2.12 -20.20
C PRO A 31 -9.44 -2.14 -21.16
N LEU A 32 -9.67 -2.13 -22.47
CA LEU A 32 -8.59 -2.08 -23.47
C LEU A 32 -7.73 -0.82 -23.32
N VAL A 33 -8.34 0.29 -22.91
CA VAL A 33 -7.61 1.55 -22.64
C VAL A 33 -6.57 1.35 -21.54
N GLY A 34 -6.88 0.56 -20.50
CA GLY A 34 -5.97 0.23 -19.41
C GLY A 34 -4.83 -0.68 -19.81
N LEU A 35 -5.01 -1.50 -20.84
CA LEU A 35 -3.96 -2.35 -21.38
C LEU A 35 -2.98 -1.61 -22.30
N THR A 36 -3.43 -0.57 -23.01
CA THR A 36 -2.69 -0.02 -24.15
C THR A 36 -2.36 1.46 -24.07
N ILE A 37 -3.29 2.31 -23.60
CA ILE A 37 -3.18 3.77 -23.75
C ILE A 37 -2.90 4.47 -22.43
N PHE A 38 -3.65 4.11 -21.40
CA PHE A 38 -3.62 4.79 -20.11
C PHE A 38 -3.60 3.76 -18.97
N LYS A 39 -2.48 3.66 -18.31
CA LYS A 39 -2.29 2.78 -17.16
C LYS A 39 -2.49 3.61 -15.88
N PRO A 40 -3.59 3.43 -15.14
CA PRO A 40 -3.83 4.15 -13.88
C PRO A 40 -2.74 3.93 -12.85
N ASN A 41 -2.08 2.77 -12.88
CA ASN A 41 -0.98 2.42 -12.02
C ASN A 41 0.24 2.00 -12.82
N ASN A 42 1.40 2.50 -12.43
CA ASN A 42 2.67 2.20 -13.07
C ASN A 42 3.41 1.02 -12.43
N VAL A 43 2.85 0.44 -11.34
CA VAL A 43 3.46 -0.71 -10.67
C VAL A 43 3.50 -1.92 -11.60
N GLU A 44 4.64 -2.58 -11.65
CA GLU A 44 4.96 -3.58 -12.68
C GLU A 44 4.72 -5.03 -12.23
N THR A 45 3.69 -5.32 -11.43
CA THR A 45 3.22 -6.69 -11.24
C THR A 45 2.33 -7.12 -12.41
N ALA A 46 2.35 -8.41 -12.77
CA ALA A 46 1.49 -8.96 -13.82
C ALA A 46 0.00 -8.74 -13.50
N ALA A 47 -0.39 -8.94 -12.25
CA ALA A 47 -1.75 -8.73 -11.79
C ALA A 47 -2.18 -7.25 -11.89
N THR A 48 -1.29 -6.29 -11.61
CA THR A 48 -1.60 -4.86 -11.80
C THR A 48 -1.75 -4.51 -13.27
N GLN A 49 -0.83 -4.96 -14.12
CA GLN A 49 -0.85 -4.62 -15.54
C GLN A 49 -1.98 -5.30 -16.30
N MET A 50 -2.28 -6.58 -16.02
CA MET A 50 -3.22 -7.38 -16.79
C MET A 50 -4.63 -7.48 -16.17
N ILE A 51 -4.78 -7.19 -14.88
CA ILE A 51 -6.08 -7.24 -14.22
C ILE A 51 -6.49 -5.86 -13.70
N LEU A 52 -5.65 -5.21 -12.86
CA LEU A 52 -6.05 -4.00 -12.16
C LEU A 52 -6.24 -2.82 -13.11
N ASN A 53 -5.27 -2.51 -13.97
CA ASN A 53 -5.35 -1.39 -14.90
C ASN A 53 -6.56 -1.50 -15.86
N PRO A 54 -6.82 -2.65 -16.50
CA PRO A 54 -8.03 -2.85 -17.29
C PRO A 54 -9.32 -2.70 -16.49
N VAL A 55 -9.36 -3.24 -15.27
CA VAL A 55 -10.53 -3.12 -14.40
C VAL A 55 -10.78 -1.69 -13.96
N LEU A 56 -9.74 -0.90 -13.64
CA LEU A 56 -9.90 0.51 -13.24
C LEU A 56 -10.39 1.37 -14.41
N THR A 57 -9.84 1.21 -15.60
CA THR A 57 -10.34 1.94 -16.78
C THR A 57 -11.74 1.49 -17.16
N GLY A 58 -12.05 0.20 -17.03
CA GLY A 58 -13.40 -0.35 -17.13
C GLY A 58 -14.36 0.21 -16.08
N THR A 59 -13.89 0.43 -14.88
CA THR A 59 -14.62 1.04 -13.77
C THR A 59 -15.02 2.49 -14.06
N ILE A 60 -14.07 3.31 -14.49
CA ILE A 60 -14.29 4.72 -14.83
C ILE A 60 -15.19 4.82 -16.06
N GLY A 61 -14.83 4.13 -17.14
CA GLY A 61 -15.58 4.15 -18.39
C GLY A 61 -16.98 3.56 -18.23
N GLY A 62 -17.11 2.46 -17.48
CA GLY A 62 -18.39 1.82 -17.18
C GLY A 62 -19.33 2.74 -16.38
N ALA A 63 -18.83 3.45 -15.36
CA ALA A 63 -19.62 4.42 -14.59
C ALA A 63 -20.17 5.52 -15.50
N ILE A 64 -19.32 6.14 -16.33
CA ILE A 64 -19.71 7.24 -17.22
C ILE A 64 -20.68 6.75 -18.30
N LEU A 65 -20.37 5.65 -18.99
CA LEU A 65 -21.19 5.14 -20.09
C LEU A 65 -22.55 4.66 -19.60
N PHE A 66 -22.65 4.01 -18.45
CA PHE A 66 -23.94 3.59 -17.89
C PHE A 66 -24.73 4.76 -17.31
N ALA A 67 -24.08 5.81 -16.81
CA ALA A 67 -24.77 7.06 -16.48
C ALA A 67 -25.41 7.69 -17.72
N LEU A 68 -24.66 7.81 -18.82
CA LEU A 68 -25.17 8.31 -20.10
C LEU A 68 -26.30 7.44 -20.65
N PHE A 69 -26.09 6.12 -20.66
CA PHE A 69 -27.11 5.17 -21.10
C PHE A 69 -28.40 5.32 -20.29
N THR A 70 -28.30 5.46 -18.97
CA THR A 70 -29.46 5.67 -18.09
C THR A 70 -30.20 6.96 -18.44
N LEU A 71 -29.48 8.08 -18.66
CA LEU A 71 -30.11 9.34 -19.07
C LEU A 71 -30.86 9.21 -20.39
N PHE A 72 -30.27 8.54 -21.39
CA PHE A 72 -30.92 8.33 -22.68
C PHE A 72 -32.18 7.44 -22.56
N GLU A 73 -32.10 6.37 -21.78
CA GLU A 73 -33.24 5.47 -21.58
C GLU A 73 -34.37 6.12 -20.77
N LEU A 74 -34.06 6.93 -19.77
CA LEU A 74 -35.07 7.66 -19.00
C LEU A 74 -35.75 8.76 -19.84
N ASN A 75 -34.95 9.50 -20.64
CA ASN A 75 -35.47 10.58 -21.48
C ASN A 75 -36.29 10.07 -22.67
N ARG A 76 -36.25 8.79 -22.98
CA ARG A 76 -36.91 8.23 -24.14
C ARG A 76 -38.43 8.46 -24.16
N VAL A 77 -39.09 8.37 -23.01
CA VAL A 77 -40.54 8.60 -22.89
C VAL A 77 -40.87 10.05 -23.25
N ASN A 78 -40.09 11.00 -22.78
CA ASN A 78 -40.27 12.44 -23.07
C ASN A 78 -39.95 12.72 -24.56
N LYS A 79 -38.89 12.14 -25.09
CA LYS A 79 -38.47 12.29 -26.50
C LYS A 79 -39.57 11.86 -27.51
N TYR A 80 -40.32 10.82 -27.18
CA TYR A 80 -41.39 10.33 -28.07
C TYR A 80 -42.77 10.84 -27.69
N GLY A 81 -42.92 11.72 -26.69
CA GLY A 81 -44.18 12.32 -26.29
C GLY A 81 -45.21 11.37 -25.71
N VAL A 82 -44.79 10.18 -25.26
CA VAL A 82 -45.70 9.10 -24.81
C VAL A 82 -45.91 9.06 -23.30
N SER A 83 -45.48 10.08 -22.58
CA SER A 83 -45.53 10.12 -21.11
C SER A 83 -46.96 9.98 -20.57
N MET A 84 -47.93 10.71 -21.10
CA MET A 84 -49.34 10.60 -20.67
C MET A 84 -49.92 9.19 -20.88
N LEU A 85 -49.57 8.54 -21.99
CA LEU A 85 -50.03 7.20 -22.29
C LEU A 85 -49.45 6.15 -21.33
N THR A 86 -48.15 6.27 -21.04
CA THR A 86 -47.48 5.34 -20.10
C THR A 86 -47.97 5.51 -18.68
N ASP A 87 -48.23 6.73 -18.26
CA ASP A 87 -48.69 7.04 -16.89
C ASP A 87 -50.20 6.67 -16.70
N ALA A 88 -50.97 6.60 -17.78
CA ALA A 88 -52.35 6.10 -17.76
C ALA A 88 -52.40 4.56 -17.60
N ILE A 89 -51.40 3.83 -18.08
CA ILE A 89 -51.36 2.36 -18.08
C ILE A 89 -50.68 1.81 -16.83
N ALA A 90 -49.66 2.49 -16.33
CA ALA A 90 -48.80 2.02 -15.25
C ALA A 90 -48.55 3.10 -14.19
N SER A 91 -48.40 2.69 -12.91
CA SER A 91 -47.90 3.61 -11.90
C SER A 91 -46.53 4.14 -12.31
N PRO A 92 -46.35 5.50 -12.39
CA PRO A 92 -45.06 6.12 -12.80
C PRO A 92 -43.87 5.64 -11.96
N MET A 93 -44.08 5.42 -10.65
CA MET A 93 -43.06 4.91 -9.74
C MET A 93 -42.67 3.47 -10.09
N VAL A 94 -43.63 2.57 -10.27
CA VAL A 94 -43.35 1.16 -10.58
C VAL A 94 -42.64 1.02 -11.93
N LEU A 95 -43.06 1.79 -12.93
CA LEU A 95 -42.43 1.81 -14.25
C LEU A 95 -41.00 2.32 -14.17
N TYR A 96 -40.78 3.37 -13.39
CA TYR A 96 -39.41 3.93 -13.18
C TYR A 96 -38.48 2.91 -12.51
N ILE A 97 -38.93 2.24 -11.44
CA ILE A 97 -38.15 1.19 -10.77
C ILE A 97 -37.89 0.03 -11.76
N ALA A 98 -38.86 -0.39 -12.55
CA ALA A 98 -38.69 -1.46 -13.54
C ALA A 98 -37.63 -1.09 -14.61
N LYS A 99 -37.60 0.16 -15.06
CA LYS A 99 -36.56 0.66 -15.99
C LYS A 99 -35.15 0.61 -15.39
N ILE A 100 -34.97 1.10 -14.18
CA ILE A 100 -33.66 1.06 -13.50
C ILE A 100 -33.23 -0.40 -13.29
N SER A 101 -34.13 -1.27 -12.87
CA SER A 101 -33.83 -2.70 -12.71
C SER A 101 -33.46 -3.37 -14.06
N ALA A 102 -34.08 -2.96 -15.17
CA ALA A 102 -33.71 -3.45 -16.49
C ALA A 102 -32.31 -2.96 -16.92
N ILE A 103 -31.92 -1.71 -16.59
CA ILE A 103 -30.58 -1.18 -16.84
C ILE A 103 -29.55 -1.96 -16.01
N PHE A 104 -29.84 -2.29 -14.77
CA PHE A 104 -28.96 -3.14 -13.94
C PHE A 104 -28.81 -4.56 -14.51
N THR A 105 -29.87 -5.10 -15.15
CA THR A 105 -29.75 -6.37 -15.86
C THR A 105 -28.82 -6.28 -17.08
N VAL A 106 -28.84 -5.15 -17.79
CA VAL A 106 -27.91 -4.90 -18.92
C VAL A 106 -26.46 -4.85 -18.38
N SER A 107 -26.20 -4.20 -17.24
CA SER A 107 -24.85 -4.15 -16.67
C SER A 107 -24.33 -5.53 -16.27
N ILE A 108 -25.19 -6.41 -15.74
CA ILE A 108 -24.80 -7.80 -15.42
C ILE A 108 -24.42 -8.57 -16.70
N VAL A 109 -25.16 -8.40 -17.78
CA VAL A 109 -24.79 -9.01 -19.06
C VAL A 109 -23.49 -8.41 -19.60
N THR A 110 -23.33 -7.11 -19.51
CA THR A 110 -22.12 -6.41 -19.96
C THR A 110 -20.88 -6.93 -19.24
N ILE A 111 -20.91 -7.03 -17.90
CA ILE A 111 -19.75 -7.50 -17.14
C ILE A 111 -19.42 -8.95 -17.45
N PHE A 112 -20.43 -9.81 -17.60
CA PHE A 112 -20.22 -11.20 -17.97
C PHE A 112 -19.51 -11.34 -19.33
N LEU A 113 -19.97 -10.58 -20.33
CA LEU A 113 -19.34 -10.55 -21.65
C LEU A 113 -17.90 -9.96 -21.58
N THR A 114 -17.69 -8.94 -20.78
CA THR A 114 -16.36 -8.33 -20.57
C THR A 114 -15.38 -9.34 -19.97
N ILE A 115 -15.77 -10.02 -18.90
CA ILE A 115 -14.96 -11.08 -18.28
C ILE A 115 -14.58 -12.16 -19.30
N LEU A 116 -15.53 -12.66 -20.06
CA LEU A 116 -15.26 -13.69 -21.08
C LEU A 116 -14.34 -13.18 -22.21
N MET A 117 -14.49 -11.93 -22.61
CA MET A 117 -13.72 -11.34 -23.71
C MET A 117 -12.23 -11.18 -23.35
N TYR A 118 -11.93 -10.73 -22.12
CA TYR A 118 -10.55 -10.48 -21.70
C TYR A 118 -9.85 -11.70 -21.10
N LEU A 119 -10.60 -12.73 -20.68
CA LEU A 119 -10.04 -13.92 -20.02
C LEU A 119 -8.90 -14.58 -20.82
N PRO A 120 -9.03 -14.89 -22.13
CA PRO A 120 -7.97 -15.58 -22.86
C PRO A 120 -6.67 -14.75 -22.93
N TYR A 121 -6.81 -13.44 -23.16
CA TYR A 121 -5.67 -12.54 -23.24
C TYR A 121 -4.96 -12.42 -21.89
N THR A 122 -5.72 -12.21 -20.81
CA THR A 122 -5.15 -12.12 -19.46
C THR A 122 -4.47 -13.43 -19.04
N PHE A 123 -5.12 -14.58 -19.31
CA PHE A 123 -4.58 -15.90 -18.99
C PHE A 123 -3.22 -16.15 -19.68
N ILE A 124 -3.13 -15.88 -20.99
CA ILE A 124 -1.92 -16.10 -21.76
C ILE A 124 -0.77 -15.19 -21.31
N ASN A 125 -1.06 -13.93 -20.97
CA ASN A 125 0.00 -12.97 -20.64
C ASN A 125 0.40 -12.97 -19.15
N MET A 126 -0.33 -13.66 -18.29
CA MET A 126 0.03 -13.79 -16.87
C MET A 126 0.69 -15.14 -16.54
N GLU A 127 0.54 -16.13 -17.41
CA GLU A 127 1.16 -17.46 -17.24
C GLU A 127 0.95 -18.05 -15.84
N SER A 128 2.02 -18.36 -15.11
CA SER A 128 1.98 -18.90 -13.75
C SER A 128 1.34 -17.97 -12.70
N PHE A 129 1.29 -16.67 -12.98
CA PHE A 129 0.72 -15.67 -12.07
C PHE A 129 -0.80 -15.52 -12.20
N PHE A 130 -1.45 -16.20 -13.14
CA PHE A 130 -2.89 -16.05 -13.35
C PHE A 130 -3.72 -16.62 -12.20
N ASN A 131 -4.46 -15.74 -11.53
CA ASN A 131 -5.40 -16.10 -10.47
C ASN A 131 -6.84 -15.83 -10.91
N ALA A 132 -7.58 -16.89 -11.25
CA ALA A 132 -8.96 -16.78 -11.71
C ALA A 132 -9.91 -16.14 -10.69
N LYS A 133 -9.70 -16.39 -9.40
CA LYS A 133 -10.50 -15.79 -8.32
C LYS A 133 -10.26 -14.28 -8.24
N LEU A 134 -9.01 -13.84 -8.26
CA LEU A 134 -8.65 -12.42 -8.29
C LEU A 134 -9.25 -11.75 -9.51
N TYR A 135 -9.07 -12.34 -10.70
CA TYR A 135 -9.59 -11.84 -11.97
C TYR A 135 -11.10 -11.59 -11.93
N ILE A 136 -11.88 -12.60 -11.56
CA ILE A 136 -13.33 -12.49 -11.49
C ILE A 136 -13.77 -11.50 -10.40
N CYS A 137 -13.18 -11.60 -9.20
CA CYS A 137 -13.51 -10.71 -8.10
C CYS A 137 -13.22 -9.24 -8.41
N ALA A 138 -12.13 -8.93 -9.10
CA ALA A 138 -11.79 -7.58 -9.49
C ALA A 138 -12.88 -6.94 -10.38
N TYR A 139 -13.33 -7.63 -11.42
CA TYR A 139 -14.40 -7.15 -12.27
C TYR A 139 -15.74 -7.00 -11.52
N LEU A 140 -16.08 -7.97 -10.66
CA LEU A 140 -17.34 -7.96 -9.91
C LEU A 140 -17.37 -6.93 -8.79
N ILE A 141 -16.24 -6.65 -8.13
CA ILE A 141 -16.16 -5.69 -7.02
C ILE A 141 -16.01 -4.26 -7.55
N TYR A 142 -15.22 -4.03 -8.60
CA TYR A 142 -14.93 -2.67 -9.05
C TYR A 142 -15.79 -2.22 -10.22
N MET A 143 -15.82 -2.96 -11.34
CA MET A 143 -16.45 -2.49 -12.58
C MET A 143 -17.99 -2.58 -12.52
N LEU A 144 -18.56 -3.71 -12.09
CA LEU A 144 -20.01 -3.89 -12.05
C LEU A 144 -20.71 -2.87 -11.14
N PRO A 145 -20.28 -2.68 -9.88
CA PRO A 145 -20.90 -1.70 -9.00
C PRO A 145 -20.75 -0.26 -9.51
N SER A 146 -19.67 0.05 -10.23
CA SER A 146 -19.47 1.39 -10.81
C SER A 146 -20.48 1.73 -11.88
N MET A 147 -20.87 0.76 -12.70
CA MET A 147 -21.99 0.93 -13.64
C MET A 147 -23.30 1.24 -12.90
N TRP A 148 -23.55 0.61 -11.74
CA TRP A 148 -24.71 0.91 -10.91
C TRP A 148 -24.63 2.29 -10.26
N ILE A 149 -23.47 2.67 -9.73
CA ILE A 149 -23.22 4.00 -9.15
C ILE A 149 -23.50 5.09 -10.20
N GLY A 150 -22.92 4.98 -11.40
CA GLY A 150 -23.15 5.91 -12.49
C GLY A 150 -24.64 5.98 -12.90
N SER A 151 -25.29 4.83 -13.01
CA SER A 151 -26.74 4.75 -13.30
C SER A 151 -27.60 5.40 -12.22
N LEU A 152 -27.26 5.23 -10.94
CA LEU A 152 -27.99 5.84 -9.82
C LEU A 152 -27.83 7.36 -9.81
N PHE A 153 -26.62 7.91 -10.00
CA PHE A 153 -26.44 9.35 -10.15
C PHE A 153 -27.30 9.92 -11.29
N ALA A 154 -27.25 9.31 -12.46
CA ALA A 154 -28.04 9.71 -13.61
C ALA A 154 -29.56 9.62 -13.33
N ALA A 155 -30.00 8.55 -12.68
CA ALA A 155 -31.40 8.33 -12.31
C ALA A 155 -31.90 9.40 -11.32
N ILE A 156 -31.09 9.73 -10.29
CA ILE A 156 -31.41 10.76 -9.29
C ILE A 156 -31.57 12.13 -9.99
N PHE A 157 -30.57 12.54 -10.77
CA PHE A 157 -30.58 13.85 -11.41
C PHE A 157 -31.73 14.00 -12.40
N TYR A 158 -31.97 12.96 -13.22
CA TYR A 158 -33.09 12.97 -14.17
C TYR A 158 -34.44 12.98 -13.47
N LYS A 159 -34.60 12.24 -12.37
CA LYS A 159 -35.86 12.17 -11.63
C LYS A 159 -36.23 13.52 -11.00
N ILE A 160 -35.23 14.25 -10.49
CA ILE A 160 -35.44 15.57 -9.88
C ILE A 160 -35.68 16.65 -10.94
N SER A 161 -34.83 16.74 -11.96
CA SER A 161 -34.89 17.79 -12.98
C SER A 161 -35.96 17.56 -14.04
N ASN A 162 -36.21 16.31 -14.37
CA ASN A 162 -37.00 15.85 -15.53
C ASN A 162 -36.54 16.47 -16.88
N ARG A 163 -35.25 16.87 -16.93
CA ARG A 163 -34.61 17.51 -18.09
C ARG A 163 -33.27 16.86 -18.35
N LEU A 164 -33.01 16.52 -19.63
CA LEU A 164 -31.78 15.84 -20.04
C LEU A 164 -30.56 16.74 -19.88
N ASP A 165 -30.66 17.99 -20.35
CA ASP A 165 -29.60 19.01 -20.31
C ASP A 165 -29.13 19.31 -18.89
N ILE A 166 -30.06 19.56 -17.97
CA ILE A 166 -29.76 19.80 -16.55
C ILE A 166 -29.09 18.59 -15.91
N SER A 167 -29.57 17.37 -16.22
CA SER A 167 -29.01 16.13 -15.69
C SER A 167 -27.59 15.89 -16.16
N PHE A 168 -27.25 16.29 -17.39
CA PHE A 168 -25.87 16.25 -17.89
C PHE A 168 -24.95 17.20 -17.13
N VAL A 169 -25.43 18.44 -16.87
CA VAL A 169 -24.63 19.42 -16.10
C VAL A 169 -24.34 18.91 -14.69
N PHE A 170 -25.34 18.38 -14.00
CA PHE A 170 -25.13 17.79 -12.67
C PHE A 170 -24.20 16.58 -12.69
N LEU A 171 -24.35 15.70 -13.68
CA LEU A 171 -23.44 14.56 -13.83
C LEU A 171 -22.00 15.01 -14.08
N ALA A 172 -21.79 15.98 -14.97
CA ALA A 172 -20.48 16.56 -15.23
C ALA A 172 -19.87 17.21 -13.97
N ALA A 173 -20.67 17.94 -13.21
CA ALA A 173 -20.25 18.56 -11.95
C ALA A 173 -19.83 17.48 -10.93
N CYS A 174 -20.56 16.37 -10.80
CA CYS A 174 -20.18 15.26 -9.93
C CYS A 174 -18.88 14.59 -10.37
N VAL A 175 -18.68 14.40 -11.68
CA VAL A 175 -17.43 13.85 -12.22
C VAL A 175 -16.26 14.79 -11.91
N LEU A 176 -16.41 16.10 -12.14
CA LEU A 176 -15.38 17.09 -11.81
C LEU A 176 -15.08 17.14 -10.31
N PHE A 177 -16.13 17.11 -9.47
CA PHE A 177 -15.97 17.10 -8.02
C PHE A 177 -15.24 15.84 -7.52
N SER A 178 -15.29 14.72 -8.25
CA SER A 178 -14.56 13.50 -7.88
C SER A 178 -13.05 13.64 -7.92
N PHE A 179 -12.52 14.71 -8.52
CA PHE A 179 -11.09 15.05 -8.54
C PHE A 179 -10.70 16.07 -7.46
N SER A 180 -11.63 16.47 -6.59
CA SER A 180 -11.31 17.36 -5.47
C SER A 180 -10.52 16.62 -4.38
N ASP A 181 -9.62 17.32 -3.70
CA ASP A 181 -8.80 16.79 -2.61
C ASP A 181 -9.66 16.13 -1.52
N PHE A 182 -10.82 16.71 -1.21
CA PHE A 182 -11.79 16.17 -0.26
C PHE A 182 -12.18 14.71 -0.54
N LEU A 183 -12.33 14.32 -1.83
CA LEU A 183 -12.65 12.94 -2.20
C LEU A 183 -11.41 12.12 -2.50
N THR A 184 -10.31 12.74 -2.94
CA THR A 184 -9.11 12.00 -3.35
C THR A 184 -8.22 11.58 -2.18
N GLU A 185 -8.34 12.21 -1.02
CA GLU A 185 -7.62 11.84 0.20
C GLU A 185 -8.21 10.60 0.92
N ASP A 186 -9.39 10.14 0.50
CA ASP A 186 -10.07 9.03 1.16
C ASP A 186 -10.46 7.95 0.15
N PHE A 187 -9.91 6.73 0.29
CA PHE A 187 -10.21 5.59 -0.60
C PHE A 187 -11.70 5.25 -0.65
N ILE A 188 -12.42 5.40 0.47
CA ILE A 188 -13.85 5.07 0.53
C ILE A 188 -14.68 6.10 -0.20
N LEU A 189 -14.28 7.38 -0.20
CA LEU A 189 -15.02 8.45 -0.86
C LEU A 189 -14.76 8.55 -2.37
N ARG A 190 -13.75 7.90 -2.89
CA ARG A 190 -13.45 7.88 -4.35
C ARG A 190 -14.46 7.04 -5.12
N TRP A 191 -15.50 7.67 -5.65
CA TRP A 191 -16.59 6.93 -6.31
C TRP A 191 -16.30 6.53 -7.76
N ILE A 192 -15.58 7.36 -8.52
CA ILE A 192 -15.30 7.11 -9.93
C ILE A 192 -14.04 6.26 -10.13
N ASN A 193 -12.96 6.65 -9.45
CA ASN A 193 -11.70 5.90 -9.44
C ASN A 193 -11.34 5.52 -8.01
N PRO A 194 -11.46 4.27 -7.61
CA PRO A 194 -11.14 3.82 -6.25
C PRO A 194 -9.64 3.91 -5.90
N ASN A 195 -8.78 4.23 -6.86
CA ASN A 195 -7.34 4.42 -6.69
C ASN A 195 -6.68 3.26 -5.93
N ILE A 196 -6.85 2.07 -6.44
CA ILE A 196 -6.18 0.89 -5.91
C ILE A 196 -4.71 0.92 -6.37
N PRO A 197 -3.73 0.85 -5.44
CA PRO A 197 -2.33 1.08 -5.80
C PRO A 197 -1.71 -0.08 -6.56
N VAL A 198 -2.03 -1.32 -6.20
CA VAL A 198 -1.37 -2.51 -6.75
C VAL A 198 -2.19 -3.77 -6.52
N PHE A 199 -2.00 -4.80 -7.36
CA PHE A 199 -2.28 -6.20 -7.06
C PHE A 199 -0.98 -6.98 -6.99
N SER A 200 -0.86 -7.82 -5.97
CA SER A 200 0.26 -8.75 -5.78
C SER A 200 0.11 -9.97 -6.69
N ASP A 201 1.23 -10.45 -7.22
CA ASP A 201 1.34 -11.66 -8.04
C ASP A 201 1.45 -12.93 -7.19
N GLY A 202 2.27 -12.89 -6.14
CA GLY A 202 2.52 -14.03 -5.25
C GLY A 202 1.66 -14.03 -4.00
N PHE A 203 1.52 -12.87 -3.37
CA PHE A 203 0.92 -12.74 -2.05
C PHE A 203 -0.58 -12.43 -2.06
N GLY A 204 -1.15 -12.17 -0.88
CA GLY A 204 -2.56 -11.93 -0.72
C GLY A 204 -3.05 -10.59 -1.30
N ASN A 205 -4.23 -10.60 -1.93
CA ASN A 205 -4.92 -9.40 -2.42
C ASN A 205 -6.21 -9.11 -1.64
N TYR A 206 -6.39 -9.79 -0.51
CA TYR A 206 -7.65 -9.73 0.24
C TYR A 206 -7.98 -8.32 0.70
N LYS A 207 -7.00 -7.62 1.27
CA LYS A 207 -7.12 -6.27 1.79
C LYS A 207 -7.60 -5.27 0.73
N VAL A 208 -7.00 -5.32 -0.45
CA VAL A 208 -7.36 -4.44 -1.57
C VAL A 208 -8.79 -4.73 -2.05
N LEU A 209 -9.14 -6.00 -2.21
CA LEU A 209 -10.50 -6.40 -2.59
C LEU A 209 -11.53 -6.01 -1.52
N LEU A 210 -11.19 -6.15 -0.26
CA LEU A 210 -12.05 -5.76 0.86
C LEU A 210 -12.28 -4.25 0.90
N THR A 211 -11.23 -3.46 0.71
CA THR A 211 -11.34 -1.98 0.61
C THR A 211 -12.25 -1.57 -0.54
N GLY A 212 -12.06 -2.21 -1.71
CA GLY A 212 -12.94 -2.00 -2.85
C GLY A 212 -14.40 -2.33 -2.55
N LEU A 213 -14.63 -3.42 -1.84
CA LEU A 213 -15.98 -3.84 -1.43
C LEU A 213 -16.63 -2.80 -0.49
N TYR A 214 -15.91 -2.32 0.54
CA TYR A 214 -16.39 -1.25 1.44
C TYR A 214 -16.71 0.03 0.68
N ASN A 215 -15.81 0.46 -0.23
CA ASN A 215 -16.04 1.62 -1.08
C ASN A 215 -17.32 1.47 -1.90
N ARG A 216 -17.51 0.34 -2.59
CA ARG A 216 -18.67 0.13 -3.44
C ARG A 216 -19.97 -0.04 -2.67
N LEU A 217 -19.95 -0.74 -1.53
CA LEU A 217 -21.11 -0.87 -0.65
C LEU A 217 -21.53 0.48 -0.08
N PHE A 218 -20.59 1.30 0.39
CA PHE A 218 -20.87 2.65 0.85
C PHE A 218 -21.62 3.45 -0.21
N TRP A 219 -21.07 3.56 -1.42
CA TRP A 219 -21.66 4.36 -2.48
C TRP A 219 -23.00 3.82 -2.98
N ILE A 220 -23.12 2.51 -3.16
CA ILE A 220 -24.40 1.91 -3.60
C ILE A 220 -25.51 2.16 -2.57
N ILE A 221 -25.25 1.88 -1.29
CA ILE A 221 -26.26 2.04 -0.24
C ILE A 221 -26.63 3.50 -0.06
N PHE A 222 -25.63 4.40 -0.07
CA PHE A 222 -25.83 5.84 0.00
C PHE A 222 -26.71 6.35 -1.17
N LEU A 223 -26.32 6.00 -2.39
CA LEU A 223 -27.04 6.43 -3.59
C LEU A 223 -28.41 5.79 -3.71
N VAL A 224 -28.61 4.55 -3.29
CA VAL A 224 -29.95 3.95 -3.21
C VAL A 224 -30.81 4.72 -2.21
N GLY A 225 -30.25 5.15 -1.06
CA GLY A 225 -30.94 6.03 -0.12
C GLY A 225 -31.40 7.35 -0.77
N ILE A 226 -30.48 8.05 -1.45
CA ILE A 226 -30.80 9.28 -2.19
C ILE A 226 -31.75 9.02 -3.35
N TRP A 227 -31.63 7.92 -4.04
CA TRP A 227 -32.53 7.53 -5.11
C TRP A 227 -33.96 7.30 -4.58
N VAL A 228 -34.13 6.66 -3.42
CA VAL A 228 -35.44 6.50 -2.78
C VAL A 228 -36.02 7.88 -2.43
N ILE A 229 -35.22 8.85 -1.95
CA ILE A 229 -35.67 10.24 -1.76
C ILE A 229 -36.12 10.83 -3.10
N SER A 230 -35.40 10.59 -4.18
CA SER A 230 -35.77 11.11 -5.50
C SER A 230 -37.13 10.60 -6.00
N LEU A 231 -37.59 9.44 -5.53
CA LEU A 231 -38.94 8.91 -5.85
C LEU A 231 -40.06 9.81 -5.30
N LEU A 232 -39.80 10.59 -4.24
CA LEU A 232 -40.75 11.55 -3.70
C LEU A 232 -41.07 12.68 -4.68
N PHE A 233 -40.19 12.96 -5.63
CA PHE A 233 -40.40 13.93 -6.72
C PHE A 233 -41.22 13.36 -7.91
N THR A 234 -41.81 12.17 -7.74
CA THR A 234 -42.69 11.62 -8.78
C THR A 234 -43.90 12.53 -8.93
N ARG A 235 -44.03 13.17 -10.11
CA ARG A 235 -45.06 14.15 -10.39
C ARG A 235 -46.43 13.49 -10.37
N LYS A 236 -47.39 14.19 -9.78
CA LYS A 236 -48.82 13.96 -9.93
C LYS A 236 -49.39 15.00 -10.88
N TYR A 237 -50.30 14.53 -11.74
CA TYR A 237 -51.02 15.44 -12.59
C TYR A 237 -51.84 16.42 -11.76
N GLU A 238 -51.87 17.69 -12.19
CA GLU A 238 -52.56 18.81 -11.56
C GLU A 238 -51.84 19.40 -10.31
N GLU A 239 -50.86 18.69 -9.75
CA GLU A 239 -50.06 19.20 -8.65
C GLU A 239 -48.66 19.66 -9.11
N GLY A 240 -48.24 20.81 -8.73
CA GLY A 240 -46.84 21.25 -8.96
C GLY A 240 -45.83 20.37 -8.24
N ILE A 241 -44.55 20.64 -8.40
CA ILE A 241 -43.44 19.86 -7.76
C ILE A 241 -43.64 19.77 -6.25
N TRP A 242 -43.97 20.88 -5.58
CA TRP A 242 -44.18 20.94 -4.13
C TRP A 242 -45.43 20.18 -3.68
N GLY A 243 -46.55 20.30 -4.39
CA GLY A 243 -47.75 19.53 -4.11
C GLY A 243 -47.54 18.02 -4.24
N SER A 244 -46.86 17.60 -5.31
CA SER A 244 -46.46 16.18 -5.51
C SER A 244 -45.54 15.67 -4.40
N LEU A 245 -44.56 16.48 -3.97
CA LEU A 245 -43.66 16.15 -2.86
C LEU A 245 -44.45 15.99 -1.55
N GLN A 246 -45.30 16.97 -1.20
CA GLN A 246 -46.13 16.89 0.02
C GLN A 246 -47.04 15.68 0.03
N HIS A 247 -47.57 15.31 -1.12
CA HIS A 247 -48.39 14.11 -1.25
C HIS A 247 -47.60 12.82 -1.07
N ASN A 248 -46.43 12.73 -1.70
CA ASN A 248 -45.59 11.53 -1.66
C ASN A 248 -44.89 11.33 -0.31
N ILE A 249 -44.57 12.38 0.44
CA ILE A 249 -44.04 12.32 1.83
C ILE A 249 -45.01 11.60 2.77
N LYS A 250 -46.31 11.70 2.53
CA LYS A 250 -47.32 10.94 3.32
C LYS A 250 -47.12 9.41 3.23
N LYS A 251 -46.34 8.93 2.25
CA LYS A 251 -45.85 7.54 2.19
C LYS A 251 -44.59 7.39 3.04
N TYR A 252 -44.72 7.59 4.36
CA TYR A 252 -43.60 7.68 5.32
C TYR A 252 -42.65 6.49 5.30
N HIS A 253 -43.05 5.34 4.76
CA HIS A 253 -42.13 4.22 4.55
C HIS A 253 -40.96 4.55 3.62
N LEU A 254 -41.12 5.44 2.62
CA LEU A 254 -40.05 5.84 1.71
C LEU A 254 -38.99 6.71 2.41
N PRO A 255 -39.35 7.84 3.10
CA PRO A 255 -38.38 8.60 3.87
C PRO A 255 -37.68 7.79 4.96
N ILE A 256 -38.40 6.92 5.67
CA ILE A 256 -37.82 6.06 6.73
C ILE A 256 -36.79 5.11 6.12
N LEU A 257 -37.12 4.45 5.00
CA LEU A 257 -36.19 3.56 4.30
C LEU A 257 -34.95 4.34 3.82
N ALA A 258 -35.13 5.53 3.23
CA ALA A 258 -34.03 6.35 2.76
C ALA A 258 -33.08 6.76 3.89
N ILE A 259 -33.62 7.26 5.00
CA ILE A 259 -32.82 7.64 6.17
C ILE A 259 -32.09 6.42 6.74
N GLY A 260 -32.76 5.26 6.84
CA GLY A 260 -32.14 4.03 7.28
C GLY A 260 -30.95 3.59 6.40
N LEU A 261 -31.08 3.72 5.08
CA LEU A 261 -30.00 3.41 4.14
C LEU A 261 -28.83 4.39 4.25
N ILE A 262 -29.12 5.68 4.42
CA ILE A 262 -28.07 6.71 4.60
C ILE A 262 -27.33 6.46 5.92
N ILE A 263 -28.03 6.20 7.01
CA ILE A 263 -27.41 5.86 8.29
C ILE A 263 -26.57 4.59 8.16
N LEU A 264 -27.05 3.57 7.45
CA LEU A 264 -26.30 2.35 7.20
C LEU A 264 -25.02 2.63 6.42
N SER A 265 -25.06 3.46 5.37
CA SER A 265 -23.86 3.82 4.62
C SER A 265 -22.84 4.58 5.47
N ILE A 266 -23.27 5.53 6.29
CA ILE A 266 -22.42 6.24 7.25
C ILE A 266 -21.80 5.26 8.24
N ASN A 267 -22.57 4.28 8.72
CA ASN A 267 -22.06 3.25 9.62
C ASN A 267 -20.99 2.37 8.94
N ILE A 268 -21.18 2.01 7.65
CA ILE A 268 -20.19 1.29 6.87
C ILE A 268 -18.90 2.10 6.77
N TYR A 269 -18.98 3.40 6.52
CA TYR A 269 -17.83 4.30 6.47
C TYR A 269 -17.02 4.29 7.77
N PHE A 270 -17.66 4.50 8.92
CA PHE A 270 -16.95 4.57 10.19
C PHE A 270 -16.50 3.21 10.77
N LYS A 271 -17.13 2.11 10.36
CA LYS A 271 -16.77 0.76 10.83
C LYS A 271 -15.80 0.01 9.93
N GLN A 272 -15.43 0.58 8.78
CA GLN A 272 -14.44 -0.05 7.92
C GLN A 272 -13.07 -0.11 8.62
N PRO A 273 -12.31 -1.22 8.42
CA PRO A 273 -11.08 -1.45 9.18
C PRO A 273 -9.89 -0.59 8.72
N PHE A 274 -10.02 0.11 7.59
CA PHE A 274 -8.94 0.90 6.97
C PHE A 274 -8.97 2.39 7.36
N TYR A 275 -9.98 2.81 8.14
CA TYR A 275 -10.11 4.21 8.54
C TYR A 275 -9.03 4.60 9.54
N ASN A 276 -8.24 5.59 9.21
CA ASN A 276 -7.25 6.19 10.09
C ASN A 276 -7.80 7.51 10.66
N ASN A 277 -7.91 7.58 11.97
CA ASN A 277 -8.13 8.84 12.67
C ASN A 277 -6.77 9.46 12.92
N ALA A 278 -6.33 10.30 12.02
CA ALA A 278 -5.01 10.88 12.16
C ALA A 278 -5.05 12.25 12.81
N PRO A 279 -4.23 12.53 13.78
CA PRO A 279 -3.85 13.86 14.19
C PRO A 279 -2.51 14.29 13.59
N PRO A 280 -2.25 15.60 13.55
CA PRO A 280 -1.24 16.15 12.68
C PRO A 280 0.19 16.22 13.21
N GLU A 281 0.49 16.04 14.49
CA GLU A 281 1.86 16.18 14.99
C GLU A 281 2.12 15.35 16.25
N VAL A 282 3.30 14.72 16.32
CA VAL A 282 3.75 13.91 17.45
C VAL A 282 5.02 14.51 18.05
N ASP A 283 5.00 14.72 19.34
CA ASP A 283 6.22 14.97 20.10
C ASP A 283 6.90 13.65 20.48
N TRP A 284 7.77 13.18 19.60
CA TRP A 284 8.54 11.95 19.81
C TRP A 284 9.41 11.97 21.06
N ASP A 285 9.94 13.14 21.43
CA ASP A 285 10.81 13.27 22.59
C ASP A 285 10.02 13.12 23.90
N ALA A 286 8.79 13.62 23.93
CA ALA A 286 7.90 13.39 25.07
C ALA A 286 7.54 11.90 25.23
N ILE A 287 7.42 11.16 24.11
CA ILE A 287 7.10 9.72 24.14
C ILE A 287 8.31 8.88 24.58
N ARG A 288 9.50 9.19 24.08
CA ARG A 288 10.75 8.45 24.39
C ARG A 288 11.18 8.57 25.84
N ASN A 289 10.86 9.65 26.50
CA ASN A 289 11.38 9.99 27.82
C ASN A 289 10.48 9.60 28.99
N THR A 290 9.37 8.90 28.76
CA THR A 290 8.52 8.46 29.87
C THR A 290 8.95 7.11 30.44
N GLY A 291 9.13 7.06 31.78
CA GLY A 291 9.36 5.82 32.54
C GLY A 291 10.72 5.17 32.30
N LEU A 292 11.76 5.95 32.12
CA LEU A 292 13.16 5.46 32.01
C LEU A 292 13.67 4.76 33.28
N GLU A 293 13.00 4.97 34.42
CA GLU A 293 13.34 4.36 35.72
C GLU A 293 12.89 2.89 35.83
N LEU A 294 11.96 2.48 34.94
CA LEU A 294 11.48 1.10 34.92
C LEU A 294 12.58 0.16 34.42
N LYS A 295 12.78 -0.92 35.14
CA LYS A 295 13.70 -1.99 34.77
C LYS A 295 12.90 -3.23 34.36
N PHE A 296 13.05 -3.63 33.13
CA PHE A 296 12.46 -4.84 32.61
C PHE A 296 13.44 -6.01 32.76
N LYS A 297 12.97 -7.12 33.34
CA LYS A 297 13.76 -8.33 33.51
C LYS A 297 13.56 -9.29 32.33
N SER A 298 12.33 -9.48 31.93
CA SER A 298 11.95 -10.30 30.76
C SER A 298 10.61 -9.87 30.21
N VAL A 299 10.42 -10.14 28.94
CA VAL A 299 9.13 -9.98 28.25
C VAL A 299 8.79 -11.28 27.54
N THR A 300 7.57 -11.76 27.66
CA THR A 300 7.09 -12.92 26.91
C THR A 300 5.77 -12.57 26.24
N ALA A 301 5.59 -12.92 24.99
CA ALA A 301 4.37 -12.69 24.25
C ALA A 301 3.90 -13.95 23.51
N GLU A 302 2.59 -14.16 23.48
CA GLU A 302 1.92 -15.20 22.71
C GLU A 302 1.00 -14.52 21.69
N VAL A 303 1.18 -14.80 20.42
CA VAL A 303 0.46 -14.16 19.32
C VAL A 303 -0.21 -15.21 18.46
N THR A 304 -1.50 -15.01 18.21
CA THR A 304 -2.32 -15.92 17.40
C THR A 304 -3.05 -15.14 16.31
N PRO A 305 -2.58 -15.21 15.05
CA PRO A 305 -3.27 -14.65 13.90
C PRO A 305 -4.55 -15.40 13.58
N ASN A 306 -5.59 -14.67 13.19
CA ASN A 306 -6.85 -15.23 12.68
C ASN A 306 -6.99 -14.92 11.19
N PHE A 307 -6.60 -15.86 10.36
CA PHE A 307 -6.58 -15.73 8.89
C PHE A 307 -7.97 -15.53 8.26
N SER A 308 -9.02 -16.05 8.89
CA SER A 308 -10.39 -15.91 8.37
C SER A 308 -10.99 -14.53 8.59
N LYS A 309 -10.53 -13.82 9.64
CA LYS A 309 -10.97 -12.48 9.99
C LYS A 309 -9.92 -11.40 9.71
N ASN A 310 -8.72 -11.80 9.30
CA ASN A 310 -7.56 -10.93 9.08
C ASN A 310 -7.22 -10.11 10.34
N THR A 311 -7.38 -10.71 11.50
CA THR A 311 -7.14 -10.09 12.82
C THR A 311 -6.09 -10.86 13.58
N MET A 312 -5.57 -10.23 14.61
CA MET A 312 -4.64 -10.85 15.55
C MET A 312 -5.20 -10.75 16.97
N TYR A 313 -4.86 -11.74 17.78
CA TYR A 313 -4.97 -11.72 19.23
C TYR A 313 -3.60 -11.98 19.82
N GLY A 314 -3.23 -11.21 20.84
CA GLY A 314 -1.97 -11.36 21.53
C GLY A 314 -2.13 -11.16 23.05
N LYS A 315 -1.28 -11.86 23.78
CA LYS A 315 -1.09 -11.69 25.21
C LYS A 315 0.39 -11.45 25.48
N ILE A 316 0.72 -10.34 26.15
CA ILE A 316 2.10 -9.99 26.47
C ILE A 316 2.25 -9.82 27.98
N ARG A 317 3.38 -10.28 28.51
CA ARG A 317 3.71 -10.28 29.90
C ARG A 317 5.08 -9.64 30.10
N TYR A 318 5.13 -8.56 30.86
CA TYR A 318 6.34 -7.88 31.26
C TYR A 318 6.66 -8.17 32.73
N VAL A 319 7.86 -8.60 33.03
CA VAL A 319 8.38 -8.65 34.41
C VAL A 319 9.13 -7.35 34.66
N VAL A 320 8.57 -6.48 35.47
CA VAL A 320 9.04 -5.10 35.66
C VAL A 320 9.32 -4.77 37.11
N THR A 321 10.37 -3.99 37.35
CA THR A 321 10.69 -3.41 38.65
C THR A 321 10.60 -1.89 38.56
N ASN A 322 9.78 -1.31 39.44
CA ASN A 322 9.64 0.13 39.61
C ASN A 322 10.17 0.57 40.99
N PRO A 323 11.32 1.31 41.07
CA PRO A 323 11.87 1.71 42.34
C PRO A 323 11.20 2.94 42.98
N ILE A 324 10.33 3.64 42.26
CA ILE A 324 9.69 4.88 42.73
C ILE A 324 8.18 4.68 42.94
N PRO A 325 7.51 5.54 43.75
CA PRO A 325 6.11 5.28 44.18
C PRO A 325 5.11 5.08 43.05
N SER A 326 5.27 5.78 41.94
CA SER A 326 4.44 5.59 40.75
C SER A 326 5.17 6.14 39.54
N VAL A 327 5.10 5.42 38.43
CA VAL A 327 5.62 5.85 37.13
C VAL A 327 4.54 5.83 36.08
N GLU A 328 4.36 6.93 35.42
CA GLU A 328 3.54 7.03 34.24
C GLU A 328 4.28 6.44 33.04
N LYS A 329 3.70 5.42 32.39
CA LYS A 329 4.32 4.75 31.24
C LYS A 329 3.33 4.67 30.08
N ARG A 330 3.81 4.94 28.88
CA ARG A 330 3.04 4.83 27.65
C ARG A 330 3.31 3.51 26.96
N LEU A 331 2.24 2.80 26.62
CA LEU A 331 2.25 1.65 25.74
C LEU A 331 1.95 2.13 24.33
N ILE A 332 2.79 1.74 23.40
CA ILE A 332 2.62 2.00 21.97
C ILE A 332 2.07 0.74 21.30
N ILE A 333 1.01 0.86 20.54
CA ILE A 333 0.36 -0.27 19.88
C ILE A 333 -0.16 0.16 18.50
N ASN A 334 -0.28 -0.76 17.57
CA ASN A 334 -0.91 -0.48 16.26
C ASN A 334 -2.33 0.07 16.46
N SER A 335 -2.67 1.14 15.73
CA SER A 335 -3.95 1.86 15.89
C SER A 335 -5.20 1.02 15.58
N GLY A 336 -5.05 -0.10 14.88
CA GLY A 336 -6.12 -1.05 14.59
C GLY A 336 -6.45 -2.00 15.75
N TYR A 337 -5.62 -2.02 16.78
CA TYR A 337 -5.80 -2.90 17.93
C TYR A 337 -6.51 -2.20 19.09
N LYS A 338 -7.11 -3.03 19.93
CA LYS A 338 -7.71 -2.63 21.20
C LYS A 338 -7.04 -3.38 22.32
N LEU A 339 -6.94 -2.73 23.47
CA LEU A 339 -6.65 -3.37 24.74
C LEU A 339 -7.93 -4.05 25.24
N TYR A 340 -7.84 -5.33 25.57
CA TYR A 340 -8.94 -6.08 26.16
C TYR A 340 -8.82 -6.12 27.68
N SER A 341 -7.60 -6.26 28.19
CA SER A 341 -7.31 -6.22 29.63
C SER A 341 -5.87 -5.73 29.87
N ALA A 342 -5.65 -5.15 31.04
CA ALA A 342 -4.33 -4.85 31.55
C ALA A 342 -4.35 -5.10 33.08
N THR A 343 -3.41 -5.95 33.57
CA THR A 343 -3.34 -6.31 34.99
C THR A 343 -1.91 -6.22 35.51
N ILE A 344 -1.74 -5.90 36.79
CA ILE A 344 -0.48 -6.04 37.51
C ILE A 344 -0.69 -7.08 38.60
N ASP A 345 0.13 -8.14 38.60
CA ASP A 345 0.05 -9.26 39.53
C ASP A 345 -1.37 -9.88 39.64
N GLY A 346 -2.14 -9.80 38.52
CA GLY A 346 -3.50 -10.31 38.40
C GLY A 346 -4.60 -9.34 38.81
N GLU A 347 -4.27 -8.15 39.27
CA GLU A 347 -5.24 -7.09 39.60
C GLU A 347 -5.37 -6.12 38.43
N ASP A 348 -6.60 -5.77 38.03
CA ASP A 348 -6.87 -4.82 36.95
C ASP A 348 -6.26 -3.45 37.25
N ILE A 349 -5.60 -2.87 36.23
CA ILE A 349 -5.08 -1.51 36.33
C ILE A 349 -5.88 -0.56 35.43
N GLU A 350 -6.06 0.66 35.91
CA GLU A 350 -6.65 1.72 35.10
C GLU A 350 -5.68 2.19 34.05
N TYR A 351 -6.20 2.37 32.85
CA TYR A 351 -5.45 2.96 31.73
C TYR A 351 -6.30 3.98 30.99
N MET A 352 -5.62 4.95 30.39
CA MET A 352 -6.24 5.99 29.59
C MET A 352 -5.76 5.86 28.14
N GLU A 353 -6.71 5.78 27.20
CA GLU A 353 -6.40 5.91 25.79
C GLU A 353 -6.10 7.38 25.49
N LEU A 354 -4.89 7.67 25.05
CA LEU A 354 -4.50 9.01 24.63
C LEU A 354 -5.03 9.29 23.21
N PRO A 355 -5.31 10.55 22.88
CA PRO A 355 -5.66 10.91 21.51
C PRO A 355 -4.63 10.34 20.55
N ASP A 356 -5.11 9.86 19.40
CA ASP A 356 -4.25 9.32 18.35
C ASP A 356 -3.24 10.41 17.90
N GLU A 357 -1.98 10.23 18.22
CA GLU A 357 -0.91 11.16 17.89
C GLU A 357 -0.18 10.77 16.59
N GLN A 358 -0.52 9.60 16.01
CA GLN A 358 0.03 9.12 14.74
C GLN A 358 -0.97 8.25 13.96
N PHE A 359 -0.82 8.25 12.63
CA PHE A 359 -1.67 7.50 11.69
C PHE A 359 -1.74 5.99 11.94
N VAL A 360 -0.71 5.41 12.54
CA VAL A 360 -0.51 3.97 12.66
C VAL A 360 -0.53 3.50 14.09
N LEU A 361 -0.19 4.38 15.03
CA LEU A 361 0.04 4.04 16.42
C LEU A 361 -1.03 4.66 17.30
N LYS A 362 -1.36 3.95 18.35
CA LYS A 362 -2.24 4.34 19.44
C LYS A 362 -1.46 4.22 20.73
N HIS A 363 -1.72 5.13 21.66
CA HIS A 363 -1.04 5.19 22.92
C HIS A 363 -2.02 4.92 24.07
N TYR A 364 -1.60 4.08 25.02
CA TYR A 364 -2.28 3.89 26.30
C TYR A 364 -1.34 4.27 27.43
N GLN A 365 -1.83 5.04 28.37
CA GLN A 365 -1.08 5.49 29.53
C GLN A 365 -1.48 4.70 30.76
N PHE A 366 -0.48 4.15 31.47
CA PHE A 366 -0.62 3.40 32.69
C PHE A 366 0.14 4.10 33.83
N ASN A 367 -0.37 3.97 35.05
CA ASN A 367 0.36 4.28 36.27
C ASN A 367 0.89 2.99 36.89
N ILE A 368 2.19 2.76 36.80
CA ILE A 368 2.85 1.56 37.34
C ILE A 368 3.28 1.84 38.77
N PRO A 369 2.74 1.14 39.79
CA PRO A 369 3.10 1.34 41.18
C PRO A 369 4.55 0.90 41.45
N SER A 370 5.08 1.25 42.64
CA SER A 370 6.38 0.73 43.08
C SER A 370 6.30 -0.76 43.40
N GLY A 371 7.32 -1.50 43.01
CA GLY A 371 7.42 -2.92 43.27
C GLY A 371 8.61 -3.57 42.58
N THR A 372 8.91 -4.80 42.97
CA THR A 372 10.00 -5.60 42.42
C THR A 372 9.45 -6.84 41.76
N ASP A 373 9.91 -7.14 40.53
CA ASP A 373 9.51 -8.32 39.73
C ASP A 373 7.97 -8.42 39.57
N MET A 374 7.25 -7.28 39.50
CA MET A 374 5.82 -7.24 39.22
C MET A 374 5.55 -7.77 37.83
N VAL A 375 4.41 -8.43 37.66
CA VAL A 375 3.98 -8.98 36.39
C VAL A 375 2.90 -8.11 35.80
N LEU A 376 3.23 -7.31 34.77
CA LEU A 376 2.26 -6.57 33.96
C LEU A 376 1.84 -7.46 32.79
N GLU A 377 0.58 -7.85 32.75
CA GLU A 377 -0.03 -8.60 31.65
C GLU A 377 -0.99 -7.73 30.85
N ILE A 378 -0.91 -7.82 29.52
CA ILE A 378 -1.74 -7.05 28.59
C ILE A 378 -2.30 -8.01 27.54
N GLU A 379 -3.63 -8.00 27.38
CA GLU A 379 -4.30 -8.69 26.27
C GLU A 379 -4.78 -7.67 25.24
N TYR A 380 -4.50 -7.93 23.98
CA TYR A 380 -4.78 -7.00 22.89
C TYR A 380 -5.16 -7.75 21.62
N GLY A 381 -5.69 -7.02 20.63
CA GLY A 381 -5.97 -7.59 19.32
C GLY A 381 -6.84 -6.70 18.47
N GLY A 382 -6.99 -7.11 17.21
CA GLY A 382 -7.78 -6.39 16.22
C GLY A 382 -7.25 -6.59 14.80
N TYR A 383 -7.63 -5.70 13.91
CA TYR A 383 -7.19 -5.65 12.54
C TYR A 383 -5.97 -4.73 12.43
N PRO A 384 -4.79 -5.20 11.96
CA PRO A 384 -3.61 -4.34 11.83
C PRO A 384 -3.86 -3.25 10.80
N LYS A 385 -3.70 -1.99 11.21
CA LYS A 385 -3.79 -0.84 10.32
C LYS A 385 -2.43 -0.53 9.71
N ASN A 386 -2.47 0.22 8.64
CA ASN A 386 -1.31 0.48 7.80
C ASN A 386 -0.86 1.92 7.86
N TRP A 387 0.38 2.14 7.44
CA TRP A 387 0.95 3.45 7.24
C TRP A 387 0.29 4.20 6.09
N GLY A 388 0.03 5.48 6.25
CA GLY A 388 -0.43 6.34 5.17
C GLY A 388 -0.81 7.74 5.66
N ALA A 389 -0.51 8.73 4.83
CA ALA A 389 -0.92 10.12 5.03
C ALA A 389 -2.41 10.36 4.74
N TYR A 390 -3.13 9.35 4.28
CA TYR A 390 -4.54 9.43 3.92
C TYR A 390 -5.42 8.93 5.06
N LYS A 391 -6.69 9.37 5.09
CA LYS A 391 -7.70 8.87 6.05
C LYS A 391 -7.90 7.36 5.98
N THR A 392 -7.66 6.77 4.82
CA THR A 392 -7.61 5.33 4.61
C THR A 392 -6.32 4.94 3.92
N SER A 393 -5.68 3.85 4.34
CA SER A 393 -4.41 3.40 3.81
C SER A 393 -4.42 1.90 3.49
N LEU A 394 -3.67 1.50 2.47
CA LEU A 394 -3.56 0.12 2.01
C LEU A 394 -2.16 -0.48 2.14
N GLY A 395 -1.14 0.30 2.49
CA GLY A 395 0.23 -0.21 2.62
C GLY A 395 0.51 -0.91 3.97
N GLY A 396 1.67 -1.52 4.12
CA GLY A 396 2.21 -2.05 5.39
C GLY A 396 1.60 -3.37 5.86
N SER A 397 1.31 -3.48 7.17
CA SER A 397 0.95 -4.74 7.82
C SER A 397 -0.29 -5.43 7.26
N GLU A 398 -0.21 -6.74 7.07
CA GLU A 398 -1.29 -7.58 6.55
C GLU A 398 -1.30 -8.95 7.25
N ILE A 399 -2.51 -9.50 7.46
CA ILE A 399 -2.73 -10.89 7.78
C ILE A 399 -3.69 -11.44 6.73
N SER A 400 -3.24 -12.40 5.94
CA SER A 400 -4.03 -13.05 4.90
C SER A 400 -3.83 -14.56 4.92
N PRO A 401 -4.70 -15.35 4.27
CA PRO A 401 -4.48 -16.78 4.12
C PRO A 401 -3.22 -17.18 3.34
N LYS A 402 -2.57 -16.23 2.67
CA LYS A 402 -1.39 -16.44 1.86
C LYS A 402 -0.10 -15.95 2.51
N ASN A 403 -0.20 -14.90 3.35
CA ASN A 403 0.97 -14.30 3.99
C ASN A 403 0.60 -13.51 5.24
N ILE A 404 1.61 -13.32 6.07
CA ILE A 404 1.62 -12.35 7.17
C ILE A 404 2.79 -11.41 6.94
N GLU A 405 2.52 -10.13 7.02
CA GLU A 405 3.52 -9.07 7.13
C GLU A 405 3.08 -8.15 8.27
N LEU A 406 3.82 -8.14 9.37
CA LEU A 406 3.52 -7.31 10.52
C LEU A 406 4.75 -6.48 10.87
N ARG A 407 4.60 -5.17 10.74
CA ARG A 407 5.66 -4.18 10.97
C ARG A 407 5.27 -3.22 12.09
N THR A 408 6.25 -2.63 12.71
CA THR A 408 6.12 -1.49 13.64
C THR A 408 4.96 -1.65 14.64
N HIS A 409 5.20 -2.37 15.70
CA HIS A 409 4.23 -2.63 16.78
C HIS A 409 2.90 -3.27 16.32
N ALA A 410 2.89 -3.87 15.13
CA ALA A 410 1.76 -4.64 14.65
C ALA A 410 1.83 -6.11 15.07
N LEU A 411 2.99 -6.61 15.49
CA LEU A 411 3.11 -7.94 16.11
C LEU A 411 2.84 -7.86 17.60
N ILE A 412 3.61 -7.06 18.33
CA ILE A 412 3.44 -6.83 19.78
C ILE A 412 3.43 -5.34 20.11
N PRO A 413 2.71 -4.92 21.18
CA PRO A 413 2.82 -3.57 21.71
C PRO A 413 4.20 -3.35 22.37
N SER A 414 4.64 -2.09 22.42
CA SER A 414 5.91 -1.72 23.03
C SER A 414 5.74 -0.81 24.23
N LEU A 415 6.50 -1.10 25.28
CA LEU A 415 6.75 -0.22 26.42
C LEU A 415 8.14 0.43 26.36
N GLY A 416 8.86 0.30 25.21
CA GLY A 416 10.22 0.79 25.06
C GLY A 416 11.23 -0.02 25.88
N VAL A 417 11.16 -1.34 25.77
CA VAL A 417 12.09 -2.26 26.46
C VAL A 417 13.41 -2.31 25.69
N TYR A 418 14.51 -2.16 26.41
CA TYR A 418 15.86 -2.28 25.89
C TYR A 418 16.76 -3.10 26.82
N GLY A 419 17.62 -3.94 26.22
CA GLY A 419 18.63 -4.71 26.94
C GLY A 419 18.06 -5.85 27.80
N SER A 420 16.81 -6.23 27.58
CA SER A 420 16.15 -7.33 28.27
C SER A 420 15.79 -8.45 27.29
N THR A 421 15.62 -9.66 27.77
CA THR A 421 15.15 -10.77 26.91
C THR A 421 13.67 -10.59 26.59
N VAL A 422 13.36 -10.52 25.29
CA VAL A 422 12.00 -10.47 24.76
C VAL A 422 11.76 -11.70 23.90
N ASP A 423 10.90 -12.61 24.36
CA ASP A 423 10.52 -13.82 23.64
C ASP A 423 9.08 -13.68 23.12
N VAL A 424 8.89 -13.92 21.83
CA VAL A 424 7.58 -13.84 21.17
C VAL A 424 7.27 -15.16 20.48
N SER A 425 6.19 -15.81 20.88
CA SER A 425 5.67 -17.03 20.27
C SER A 425 4.55 -16.72 19.31
N VAL A 426 4.66 -17.15 18.05
CA VAL A 426 3.68 -16.91 16.99
C VAL A 426 3.19 -18.25 16.46
N VAL A 427 1.87 -18.46 16.45
CA VAL A 427 1.24 -19.68 15.91
C VAL A 427 0.86 -19.47 14.45
N LEU A 428 1.44 -20.27 13.56
CA LEU A 428 1.26 -20.16 12.10
C LEU A 428 0.86 -21.52 11.49
N PRO A 429 0.26 -21.54 10.28
CA PRO A 429 0.11 -22.77 9.50
C PRO A 429 1.45 -23.51 9.35
N ASP A 430 1.43 -24.82 9.35
CA ASP A 430 2.63 -25.67 9.24
C ASP A 430 3.38 -25.49 7.92
N THR A 431 2.70 -25.00 6.86
CA THR A 431 3.28 -24.67 5.55
C THR A 431 4.04 -23.35 5.54
N PHE A 432 3.80 -22.46 6.52
CA PHE A 432 4.43 -21.14 6.54
C PHE A 432 5.84 -21.21 7.11
N THR A 433 6.76 -20.51 6.47
CA THR A 433 8.07 -20.16 7.02
C THR A 433 8.04 -18.75 7.58
N LEU A 434 8.41 -18.59 8.85
CA LEU A 434 8.52 -17.30 9.52
C LEU A 434 9.93 -16.72 9.36
N LEU A 435 10.01 -15.46 8.98
CA LEU A 435 11.24 -14.67 8.88
C LEU A 435 11.05 -13.36 9.67
N SER A 436 12.11 -12.87 10.28
CA SER A 436 12.07 -11.62 11.05
C SER A 436 13.28 -10.77 10.72
N LEU A 437 13.09 -9.46 10.59
CA LEU A 437 14.20 -8.52 10.40
C LEU A 437 15.01 -8.31 11.70
N ASP A 438 14.33 -8.39 12.84
CA ASP A 438 14.92 -8.00 14.15
C ASP A 438 15.05 -9.18 15.12
N GLY A 439 14.20 -10.20 14.97
CA GLY A 439 14.12 -11.33 15.90
C GLY A 439 14.88 -12.56 15.43
N ASN A 440 15.64 -13.17 16.33
CA ASN A 440 16.31 -14.44 16.09
C ASN A 440 15.35 -15.60 16.41
N ILE A 441 15.14 -16.52 15.47
CA ILE A 441 14.36 -17.75 15.69
C ILE A 441 15.11 -18.62 16.72
N GLN A 442 14.44 -18.96 17.81
CA GLN A 442 14.99 -19.79 18.90
C GLN A 442 14.50 -21.24 18.82
N ASP A 443 13.22 -21.41 18.53
CA ASP A 443 12.56 -22.73 18.54
C ASP A 443 11.38 -22.77 17.58
N ILE A 444 11.09 -23.97 17.08
CA ILE A 444 9.95 -24.26 16.21
C ILE A 444 9.30 -25.56 16.71
N VAL A 445 8.09 -25.46 17.23
CA VAL A 445 7.34 -26.59 17.78
C VAL A 445 6.16 -26.92 16.85
N ASP A 446 6.10 -28.17 16.40
CA ASP A 446 4.93 -28.68 15.68
C ASP A 446 3.81 -29.01 16.67
N ASN A 447 2.65 -28.38 16.49
CA ASN A 447 1.49 -28.54 17.39
C ASN A 447 0.66 -29.80 17.04
N ASN A 448 0.98 -30.51 15.95
CA ASN A 448 0.26 -31.69 15.46
C ASN A 448 -1.23 -31.42 15.11
N ASP A 449 -1.59 -30.19 14.83
CA ASP A 449 -2.94 -29.75 14.44
C ASP A 449 -2.96 -28.97 13.10
N GLY A 450 -1.86 -29.05 12.34
CA GLY A 450 -1.66 -28.29 11.11
C GLY A 450 -1.08 -26.91 11.35
N THR A 451 -0.58 -26.64 12.56
CA THR A 451 0.11 -25.40 12.91
C THR A 451 1.47 -25.66 13.55
N LYS A 452 2.34 -24.64 13.48
CA LYS A 452 3.62 -24.60 14.20
C LYS A 452 3.69 -23.36 15.05
N THR A 453 4.29 -23.47 16.23
CA THR A 453 4.63 -22.35 17.09
C THR A 453 6.09 -21.97 16.86
N TRP A 454 6.31 -20.74 16.43
CA TRP A 454 7.63 -20.16 16.20
C TRP A 454 7.96 -19.23 17.38
N THR A 455 9.12 -19.40 17.99
CA THR A 455 9.60 -18.54 19.07
C THR A 455 10.73 -17.65 18.56
N LEU A 456 10.50 -16.35 18.61
CA LEU A 456 11.45 -15.30 18.25
C LEU A 456 12.04 -14.68 19.51
N ARG A 457 13.32 -14.30 19.49
CA ARG A 457 14.01 -13.61 20.59
C ARG A 457 14.69 -12.34 20.11
N ASN A 458 14.55 -11.27 20.89
CA ASN A 458 15.27 -10.02 20.70
C ASN A 458 15.69 -9.42 22.04
N SER A 459 16.45 -8.34 22.01
CA SER A 459 16.83 -7.53 23.18
C SER A 459 15.94 -6.29 23.39
N TYR A 460 14.94 -6.09 22.52
CA TYR A 460 13.97 -4.99 22.57
C TYR A 460 12.59 -5.48 22.09
N ASP A 461 11.53 -4.74 22.42
CA ASP A 461 10.13 -5.11 22.19
C ASP A 461 9.58 -4.55 20.85
N SER A 462 10.37 -4.69 19.78
CA SER A 462 9.94 -4.40 18.41
C SER A 462 10.32 -5.57 17.50
N PHE A 463 9.41 -5.97 16.63
CA PHE A 463 9.62 -7.07 15.69
C PHE A 463 8.89 -6.78 14.38
N ASP A 464 9.61 -6.85 13.28
CA ASP A 464 9.07 -6.93 11.95
C ASP A 464 9.13 -8.37 11.47
N ILE A 465 7.99 -8.95 11.10
CA ILE A 465 7.89 -10.35 10.65
C ILE A 465 7.25 -10.48 9.28
N PHE A 466 7.72 -11.51 8.56
CA PHE A 466 7.19 -11.98 7.30
C PHE A 466 6.96 -13.49 7.39
N ALA A 467 5.81 -13.97 6.99
CA ALA A 467 5.55 -15.38 6.90
C ALA A 467 4.65 -15.71 5.71
N SER A 468 5.01 -16.76 4.98
CA SER A 468 4.30 -17.25 3.79
C SER A 468 4.73 -18.67 3.47
N ASP A 469 4.12 -19.30 2.47
CA ASP A 469 4.58 -20.52 1.80
C ASP A 469 5.82 -20.17 0.95
N TYR A 470 6.94 -19.85 1.62
CA TYR A 470 8.18 -19.51 0.93
C TYR A 470 8.89 -20.73 0.41
N ASN A 471 9.33 -20.68 -0.85
CA ASN A 471 10.44 -21.50 -1.32
C ASN A 471 11.74 -20.87 -0.84
N CYS A 472 12.74 -21.70 -0.56
CA CYS A 472 14.07 -21.26 -0.17
C CYS A 472 15.11 -21.79 -1.16
N LYS A 473 15.97 -20.90 -1.67
CA LYS A 473 17.13 -21.25 -2.47
C LYS A 473 18.40 -20.84 -1.73
N SER A 474 19.27 -21.79 -1.46
CA SER A 474 20.57 -21.51 -0.86
C SER A 474 21.59 -21.24 -1.97
N ILE A 475 22.28 -20.11 -1.87
CA ILE A 475 23.29 -19.64 -2.81
C ILE A 475 24.60 -19.52 -2.05
N VAL A 476 25.63 -20.18 -2.55
CA VAL A 476 26.97 -20.15 -1.96
C VAL A 476 27.89 -19.41 -2.89
N ALA A 477 28.46 -18.32 -2.39
CA ALA A 477 29.46 -17.54 -3.11
C ALA A 477 30.64 -17.31 -2.16
N ASP A 478 31.82 -17.84 -2.54
CA ASP A 478 33.02 -17.83 -1.73
C ASP A 478 32.79 -18.45 -0.34
N GLU A 479 33.06 -17.73 0.76
CA GLU A 479 32.84 -18.18 2.13
C GLU A 479 31.46 -17.80 2.68
N MET A 480 30.59 -17.19 1.85
CA MET A 480 29.29 -16.70 2.26
C MET A 480 28.16 -17.57 1.73
N THR A 481 27.13 -17.73 2.54
CA THR A 481 25.87 -18.38 2.14
C THR A 481 24.74 -17.40 2.28
N ALA A 482 23.92 -17.30 1.22
CA ALA A 482 22.68 -16.56 1.23
C ALA A 482 21.48 -17.52 1.08
N GLU A 483 20.48 -17.35 1.91
CA GLU A 483 19.20 -18.05 1.80
C GLU A 483 18.16 -17.08 1.24
N PHE A 484 17.72 -17.33 0.01
CA PHE A 484 16.72 -16.51 -0.65
C PHE A 484 15.35 -17.15 -0.52
N TYR A 485 14.46 -16.46 0.18
CA TYR A 485 13.07 -16.83 0.42
C TYR A 485 12.15 -16.05 -0.51
N PHE A 486 11.40 -16.78 -1.35
CA PHE A 486 10.49 -16.20 -2.35
C PHE A 486 9.23 -17.04 -2.51
N HIS A 487 8.16 -16.44 -3.01
CA HIS A 487 6.91 -17.16 -3.25
C HIS A 487 7.03 -18.11 -4.43
N GLU A 488 6.45 -19.31 -4.31
CA GLU A 488 6.57 -20.42 -5.28
C GLU A 488 6.27 -20.04 -6.74
N ASN A 489 5.33 -19.12 -6.95
CA ASN A 489 4.96 -18.65 -8.29
C ASN A 489 6.11 -17.97 -9.06
N PHE A 490 7.16 -17.54 -8.36
CA PHE A 490 8.32 -16.87 -8.96
C PHE A 490 9.45 -17.86 -9.34
N THR A 491 9.36 -19.12 -9.00
CA THR A 491 10.46 -20.10 -9.17
C THR A 491 10.95 -20.12 -10.62
N GLU A 492 10.07 -20.35 -11.58
CA GLU A 492 10.40 -20.41 -13.00
C GLU A 492 10.98 -19.09 -13.52
N LEU A 493 10.34 -17.96 -13.18
CA LEU A 493 10.77 -16.63 -13.60
C LEU A 493 12.17 -16.28 -13.07
N LEU A 494 12.48 -16.61 -11.81
CA LEU A 494 13.78 -16.32 -11.20
C LEU A 494 14.88 -17.18 -11.80
N GLU A 495 14.59 -18.46 -12.12
CA GLU A 495 15.52 -19.38 -12.78
C GLU A 495 15.80 -18.96 -14.24
N GLU A 496 14.76 -18.64 -15.00
CA GLU A 496 14.90 -18.24 -16.41
C GLU A 496 15.64 -16.90 -16.59
N ASN A 497 15.69 -16.06 -15.57
CA ASN A 497 16.34 -14.76 -15.61
C ASN A 497 17.65 -14.68 -14.80
N ASP A 498 18.24 -15.82 -14.45
CA ASP A 498 19.55 -15.93 -13.80
C ASP A 498 19.71 -15.03 -12.55
N VAL A 499 18.67 -14.90 -11.73
CA VAL A 499 18.72 -14.05 -10.53
C VAL A 499 19.78 -14.53 -9.53
N GLU A 500 20.07 -15.83 -9.51
CA GLU A 500 21.15 -16.40 -8.70
C GLU A 500 22.53 -15.86 -9.10
N GLU A 501 22.77 -15.63 -10.41
CA GLU A 501 24.02 -15.04 -10.90
C GLU A 501 24.22 -13.64 -10.31
N VAL A 502 23.15 -12.82 -10.20
CA VAL A 502 23.24 -11.49 -9.59
C VAL A 502 23.77 -11.54 -8.17
N LEU A 503 23.26 -12.49 -7.38
CA LEU A 503 23.70 -12.67 -5.98
C LEU A 503 25.18 -13.07 -5.92
N THR A 504 25.58 -14.00 -6.78
CA THR A 504 26.98 -14.44 -6.88
C THR A 504 27.89 -13.31 -7.31
N ASP A 505 27.50 -12.53 -8.31
CA ASP A 505 28.27 -11.37 -8.80
C ASP A 505 28.47 -10.31 -7.71
N VAL A 506 27.41 -9.99 -6.95
CA VAL A 506 27.50 -9.02 -5.84
C VAL A 506 28.46 -9.49 -4.76
N PHE A 507 28.35 -10.75 -4.33
CA PHE A 507 29.24 -11.28 -3.29
C PHE A 507 30.69 -11.31 -3.74
N ASN A 508 30.97 -11.80 -4.93
CA ASN A 508 32.33 -11.84 -5.46
C ASN A 508 32.91 -10.44 -5.59
N TYR A 509 32.17 -9.54 -6.24
CA TYR A 509 32.60 -8.17 -6.45
C TYR A 509 32.88 -7.43 -5.13
N CYS A 510 31.90 -7.43 -4.22
CA CYS A 510 32.05 -6.69 -2.95
C CYS A 510 33.12 -7.29 -2.04
N THR A 511 33.29 -8.63 -2.05
CA THR A 511 34.34 -9.30 -1.27
C THR A 511 35.71 -8.97 -1.83
N GLU A 512 35.89 -8.96 -3.16
CA GLU A 512 37.15 -8.63 -3.82
C GLU A 512 37.56 -7.16 -3.59
N HIS A 513 36.62 -6.22 -3.76
CA HIS A 513 36.92 -4.79 -3.71
C HIS A 513 36.85 -4.18 -2.31
N PHE A 514 35.92 -4.65 -1.46
CA PHE A 514 35.65 -4.04 -0.14
C PHE A 514 35.98 -4.96 1.05
N GLY A 515 36.31 -6.23 0.78
CA GLY A 515 36.60 -7.25 1.77
C GLY A 515 35.35 -8.00 2.27
N PRO A 516 35.57 -9.09 3.01
CA PRO A 516 34.48 -9.97 3.47
C PRO A 516 33.64 -9.32 4.59
N LEU A 517 32.36 -9.73 4.70
CA LEU A 517 31.45 -9.34 5.77
C LEU A 517 31.77 -10.07 7.07
N ASN A 518 32.70 -9.57 7.84
CA ASN A 518 33.17 -10.22 9.08
C ASN A 518 32.08 -10.40 10.15
N TYR A 519 31.05 -9.57 10.16
CA TYR A 519 29.93 -9.68 11.11
C TYR A 519 28.97 -10.82 10.79
N LEU A 520 28.94 -11.31 9.53
CA LEU A 520 28.19 -12.48 9.12
C LEU A 520 28.96 -13.80 9.30
N LYS A 521 30.13 -13.74 9.91
CA LYS A 521 30.93 -14.95 10.13
C LYS A 521 30.11 -16.02 10.87
N ASN A 522 29.90 -17.15 10.22
CA ASN A 522 29.05 -18.26 10.65
C ASN A 522 27.52 -17.96 10.65
N LYS A 523 27.06 -16.97 9.88
CA LYS A 523 25.63 -16.69 9.66
C LYS A 523 25.34 -16.66 8.16
N ASN A 524 24.16 -17.11 7.79
CA ASN A 524 23.66 -16.94 6.42
C ASN A 524 23.08 -15.54 6.26
N LEU A 525 23.31 -14.93 5.12
CA LEU A 525 22.52 -13.77 4.70
C LEU A 525 21.13 -14.26 4.33
N ILE A 526 20.11 -13.61 4.84
CA ILE A 526 18.71 -13.91 4.54
C ILE A 526 18.17 -12.85 3.57
N LEU A 527 17.66 -13.31 2.43
CA LEU A 527 17.01 -12.45 1.43
C LEU A 527 15.53 -12.82 1.42
N ILE A 528 14.65 -11.81 1.54
CA ILE A 528 13.21 -12.00 1.66
C ILE A 528 12.49 -11.26 0.53
N GLN A 529 11.73 -11.99 -0.28
CA GLN A 529 10.74 -11.36 -1.16
C GLN A 529 9.50 -10.99 -0.34
N THR A 530 9.06 -9.75 -0.44
CA THR A 530 7.88 -9.22 0.24
C THR A 530 6.77 -8.89 -0.76
N SER A 531 5.56 -8.66 -0.28
CA SER A 531 4.43 -8.34 -1.16
C SER A 531 4.60 -7.00 -1.88
N ALA A 532 3.85 -6.82 -2.97
CA ALA A 532 3.82 -5.57 -3.74
C ALA A 532 3.33 -4.34 -2.94
N PHE A 533 2.77 -4.55 -1.75
CA PHE A 533 2.36 -3.46 -0.87
C PHE A 533 3.52 -2.84 -0.09
N ASN A 534 4.66 -3.53 -0.03
CA ASN A 534 5.91 -3.03 0.50
C ASN A 534 6.78 -2.55 -0.66
N PHE A 535 6.58 -1.32 -1.10
CA PHE A 535 7.36 -0.74 -2.19
C PHE A 535 8.84 -0.61 -1.80
N GLY A 536 9.73 -0.93 -2.77
CA GLY A 536 11.17 -0.83 -2.59
C GLY A 536 11.78 -2.02 -1.87
N GLY A 537 12.93 -1.80 -1.30
CA GLY A 537 13.72 -2.75 -0.53
C GLY A 537 14.02 -2.21 0.86
N GLY A 538 14.81 -2.95 1.59
CA GLY A 538 15.34 -2.57 2.89
C GLY A 538 16.30 -3.63 3.39
N ALA A 539 17.26 -3.21 4.20
CA ALA A 539 18.25 -4.10 4.75
C ALA A 539 18.47 -3.83 6.25
N THR A 540 18.77 -4.89 6.97
CA THR A 540 19.28 -4.90 8.35
C THR A 540 20.47 -5.85 8.40
N ASP A 541 21.18 -5.92 9.54
CA ASP A 541 22.35 -6.78 9.68
C ASP A 541 22.06 -8.25 9.32
N GLY A 542 22.55 -8.69 8.18
CA GLY A 542 22.38 -10.05 7.68
C GLY A 542 21.04 -10.37 7.04
N ILE A 543 20.16 -9.39 6.86
CA ILE A 543 18.85 -9.59 6.24
C ILE A 543 18.56 -8.47 5.26
N SER A 544 18.18 -8.82 4.03
CA SER A 544 17.68 -7.87 3.03
C SER A 544 16.31 -8.30 2.55
N ASN A 545 15.38 -7.37 2.43
CA ASN A 545 14.04 -7.61 1.92
C ASN A 545 13.74 -6.77 0.70
N MET A 546 13.00 -7.32 -0.25
CA MET A 546 12.67 -6.65 -1.50
C MET A 546 11.24 -6.96 -1.91
N SER A 547 10.57 -5.94 -2.42
CA SER A 547 9.23 -6.10 -2.97
C SER A 547 9.23 -7.04 -4.18
N GLU A 548 8.19 -7.83 -4.34
CA GLU A 548 7.96 -8.64 -5.54
C GLU A 548 7.92 -7.80 -6.84
N THR A 549 7.71 -6.48 -6.73
CA THR A 549 7.76 -5.58 -7.89
C THR A 549 9.13 -5.55 -8.55
N SER A 550 10.21 -5.77 -7.79
CA SER A 550 11.57 -5.88 -8.31
C SER A 550 11.80 -7.18 -9.10
N PHE A 551 10.98 -8.18 -8.89
CA PHE A 551 11.04 -9.49 -9.54
C PHE A 551 9.89 -9.73 -10.52
N SER A 552 9.20 -8.67 -10.96
CA SER A 552 8.07 -8.84 -11.87
C SER A 552 8.54 -9.35 -13.25
N ILE A 553 7.65 -10.07 -13.95
CA ILE A 553 7.91 -10.51 -15.33
C ILE A 553 8.30 -9.34 -16.23
N TYR A 554 7.70 -8.16 -16.01
CA TYR A 554 8.01 -6.95 -16.78
C TYR A 554 9.38 -6.34 -16.43
N SER A 555 9.79 -6.46 -15.16
CA SER A 555 11.09 -5.95 -14.72
C SER A 555 12.24 -6.86 -15.15
N LEU A 556 12.05 -8.18 -15.12
CA LEU A 556 13.12 -9.14 -15.37
C LEU A 556 13.27 -9.51 -16.86
N THR A 557 12.19 -9.53 -17.65
CA THR A 557 12.23 -9.95 -19.05
C THR A 557 12.47 -8.81 -20.05
N ASP A 558 12.27 -7.55 -19.65
CA ASP A 558 12.60 -6.39 -20.47
C ASP A 558 14.12 -6.21 -20.52
N PRO A 559 14.78 -6.18 -21.67
CA PRO A 559 16.25 -6.06 -21.79
C PRO A 559 16.82 -4.80 -21.10
N ILE A 560 16.03 -3.72 -21.05
CA ILE A 560 16.45 -2.47 -20.40
C ILE A 560 16.06 -2.49 -18.91
N LYS A 561 14.82 -2.85 -18.61
CA LYS A 561 14.29 -2.89 -17.25
C LYS A 561 14.75 -4.12 -16.47
N GLY A 562 15.08 -5.22 -17.13
CA GLY A 562 15.65 -6.40 -16.50
C GLY A 562 16.96 -6.09 -15.78
N ALA A 563 17.78 -5.22 -16.35
CA ALA A 563 18.95 -4.69 -15.68
C ALA A 563 18.54 -3.90 -14.40
N VAL A 564 17.56 -3.02 -14.51
CA VAL A 564 17.08 -2.21 -13.36
C VAL A 564 16.55 -3.08 -12.21
N GLY A 565 15.77 -4.12 -12.49
CA GLY A 565 15.29 -5.05 -11.46
C GLY A 565 16.43 -5.79 -10.75
N LYS A 566 17.41 -6.26 -11.51
CA LYS A 566 18.63 -6.90 -10.97
C LYS A 566 19.50 -5.92 -10.19
N GLU A 567 19.60 -4.67 -10.66
CA GLU A 567 20.32 -3.60 -9.96
C GLU A 567 19.74 -3.25 -8.59
N ILE A 568 18.41 -3.26 -8.45
CA ILE A 568 17.77 -3.06 -7.15
C ILE A 568 18.12 -4.21 -6.21
N LEU A 569 18.07 -5.46 -6.70
CA LEU A 569 18.49 -6.62 -5.93
C LEU A 569 19.94 -6.49 -5.46
N ALA A 570 20.85 -6.15 -6.38
CA ALA A 570 22.25 -5.91 -6.07
C ALA A 570 22.41 -4.80 -5.02
N HIS A 571 21.71 -3.67 -5.20
CA HIS A 571 21.73 -2.53 -4.29
C HIS A 571 21.35 -2.94 -2.84
N GLU A 572 20.22 -3.65 -2.66
CA GLU A 572 19.77 -4.07 -1.33
C GLU A 572 20.73 -5.05 -0.65
N ILE A 573 21.50 -5.82 -1.42
CA ILE A 573 22.52 -6.70 -0.87
C ILE A 573 23.78 -5.91 -0.53
N ILE A 574 24.19 -4.96 -1.39
CA ILE A 574 25.38 -4.11 -1.17
C ILE A 574 25.25 -3.27 0.10
N HIS A 575 24.02 -2.97 0.54
CA HIS A 575 23.79 -2.37 1.87
C HIS A 575 24.42 -3.16 3.00
N GLN A 576 24.67 -4.46 2.85
CA GLN A 576 25.38 -5.24 3.86
C GLN A 576 26.84 -4.78 4.07
N TRP A 577 27.45 -4.16 3.06
CA TRP A 577 28.76 -3.50 3.17
C TRP A 577 28.68 -2.04 3.62
N TRP A 578 27.59 -1.36 3.26
CA TRP A 578 27.42 0.08 3.47
C TRP A 578 26.14 0.43 4.23
N GLY A 579 26.30 1.25 5.28
CA GLY A 579 25.18 1.80 6.04
C GLY A 579 24.68 0.96 7.21
N LEU A 580 24.99 -0.33 7.28
CA LEU A 580 24.47 -1.20 8.34
C LEU A 580 25.49 -1.45 9.46
N ASN A 581 26.71 -1.79 9.12
CA ASN A 581 27.77 -2.05 10.11
C ASN A 581 28.36 -0.82 10.76
N ARG A 582 28.09 0.33 10.19
CA ARG A 582 28.63 1.59 10.64
C ARG A 582 27.57 2.63 10.50
N MET A 583 27.09 3.04 11.64
CA MET A 583 25.97 3.94 11.76
C MET A 583 26.15 5.17 10.88
N ILE A 584 25.09 5.44 10.18
CA ILE A 584 24.89 6.64 9.40
C ILE A 584 24.87 7.84 10.33
N TRP A 585 25.73 8.80 10.07
CA TRP A 585 25.54 10.13 10.62
C TRP A 585 24.75 10.96 9.62
N GLU A 586 23.59 11.44 10.01
CA GLU A 586 22.79 12.34 9.18
C GLU A 586 23.32 13.77 9.31
N ASP A 587 24.09 14.19 8.32
CA ASP A 587 24.40 15.60 8.07
C ASP A 587 23.47 16.09 6.97
N PRO A 588 22.74 17.19 7.16
CA PRO A 588 21.85 17.74 6.12
C PRO A 588 22.53 18.03 4.79
N ASP A 589 23.84 18.30 4.81
CA ASP A 589 24.66 18.54 3.62
C ASP A 589 25.09 17.25 2.90
N THR A 590 25.11 16.12 3.60
CA THR A 590 25.56 14.82 3.10
C THR A 590 24.60 13.70 3.53
N PRO A 591 23.29 13.82 3.18
CA PRO A 591 22.30 12.89 3.68
C PRO A 591 22.58 11.48 3.17
N GLU A 592 22.58 10.52 4.09
CA GLU A 592 22.72 9.08 3.84
C GLU A 592 23.86 8.69 2.87
N TRP A 593 24.99 9.38 2.94
CA TRP A 593 26.10 9.17 2.00
C TRP A 593 26.72 7.77 2.14
N THR A 594 26.75 7.19 3.35
CA THR A 594 27.25 5.83 3.60
C THR A 594 26.26 4.76 3.20
N SER A 595 24.98 4.97 3.54
CA SER A 595 23.91 4.03 3.21
C SER A 595 23.65 4.06 1.70
N GLU A 596 22.99 5.10 1.22
CA GLU A 596 22.56 5.17 -0.18
C GLU A 596 23.69 5.58 -1.12
N GLY A 597 24.48 6.57 -0.75
CA GLY A 597 25.53 7.11 -1.62
C GLY A 597 26.59 6.09 -2.02
N LEU A 598 27.15 5.36 -1.04
CA LEU A 598 28.13 4.31 -1.30
C LEU A 598 27.49 3.08 -1.95
N THR A 599 26.28 2.72 -1.56
CA THR A 599 25.58 1.57 -2.14
C THR A 599 25.29 1.79 -3.63
N VAL A 600 24.77 2.96 -3.99
CA VAL A 600 24.54 3.32 -5.41
C VAL A 600 25.86 3.40 -6.18
N TYR A 601 26.90 3.98 -5.61
CA TYR A 601 28.23 4.02 -6.25
C TYR A 601 28.80 2.61 -6.47
N SER A 602 28.67 1.72 -5.49
CA SER A 602 29.14 0.33 -5.61
C SER A 602 28.32 -0.47 -6.62
N THR A 603 27.01 -0.26 -6.66
CA THR A 603 26.12 -0.85 -7.70
C THR A 603 26.54 -0.38 -9.09
N TYR A 604 26.79 0.91 -9.27
CA TYR A 604 27.33 1.46 -10.52
C TYR A 604 28.62 0.75 -10.94
N ARG A 605 29.57 0.61 -9.99
CA ARG A 605 30.86 -0.02 -10.28
C ARG A 605 30.71 -1.46 -10.70
N LEU A 606 29.89 -2.26 -10.01
CA LEU A 606 29.59 -3.65 -10.36
C LEU A 606 29.01 -3.75 -11.78
N TYR A 607 28.03 -2.94 -12.12
CA TYR A 607 27.37 -3.01 -13.42
C TYR A 607 28.18 -2.38 -14.55
N LYS A 608 29.02 -1.39 -14.25
CA LYS A 608 30.03 -0.90 -15.18
C LYS A 608 31.05 -1.99 -15.53
N GLU A 609 31.51 -2.77 -14.56
CA GLU A 609 32.42 -3.89 -14.81
C GLU A 609 31.74 -4.97 -15.65
N LYS A 610 30.48 -5.31 -15.34
CA LYS A 610 29.71 -6.35 -16.03
C LYS A 610 29.32 -5.96 -17.46
N TYR A 611 28.90 -4.72 -17.70
CA TYR A 611 28.32 -4.27 -18.98
C TYR A 611 29.17 -3.22 -19.73
N GLY A 612 30.27 -2.78 -19.15
CA GLY A 612 31.24 -1.87 -19.75
C GLY A 612 31.04 -0.39 -19.39
N GLU A 613 32.06 0.39 -19.74
CA GLU A 613 32.16 1.84 -19.45
C GLU A 613 30.98 2.65 -19.98
N GLU A 614 30.54 2.37 -21.21
CA GLU A 614 29.43 3.09 -21.85
C GLU A 614 28.11 2.88 -21.08
N TYR A 615 27.89 1.67 -20.58
CA TYR A 615 26.73 1.36 -19.75
C TYR A 615 26.76 2.17 -18.44
N GLY A 616 27.89 2.10 -17.72
CA GLY A 616 28.07 2.84 -16.47
C GLY A 616 27.89 4.35 -16.65
N GLN A 617 28.46 4.93 -17.69
CA GLN A 617 28.33 6.35 -17.99
C GLN A 617 26.85 6.73 -18.26
N LYS A 618 26.19 6.04 -19.18
CA LYS A 618 24.85 6.39 -19.64
C LYS A 618 23.75 6.12 -18.61
N HIS A 619 23.84 4.98 -17.93
CA HIS A 619 22.75 4.53 -17.03
C HIS A 619 22.90 5.04 -15.59
N TYR A 620 24.08 5.53 -15.20
CA TYR A 620 24.36 6.07 -13.87
C TYR A 620 24.84 7.51 -13.93
N VAL A 621 26.04 7.77 -14.41
CA VAL A 621 26.68 9.09 -14.27
C VAL A 621 25.88 10.18 -14.98
N ASP A 622 25.45 9.96 -16.23
CA ASP A 622 24.65 10.94 -16.99
C ASP A 622 23.28 11.18 -16.33
N GLN A 623 22.70 10.14 -15.73
CA GLN A 623 21.41 10.26 -14.99
C GLN A 623 21.59 11.08 -13.71
N TRP A 624 22.64 10.80 -12.94
CA TRP A 624 22.96 11.58 -11.75
C TRP A 624 23.21 13.05 -12.06
N GLU A 625 24.03 13.33 -13.06
CA GLU A 625 24.30 14.71 -13.50
C GLU A 625 23.03 15.41 -13.97
N SER A 626 22.18 14.72 -14.73
CA SER A 626 20.92 15.28 -15.22
C SER A 626 19.95 15.62 -14.06
N ALA A 627 19.81 14.71 -13.10
CA ALA A 627 18.94 14.91 -11.94
C ALA A 627 19.42 16.05 -11.04
N VAL A 628 20.74 16.13 -10.78
CA VAL A 628 21.33 17.22 -10.00
C VAL A 628 21.16 18.55 -10.70
N LYS A 629 21.42 18.62 -12.02
CA LYS A 629 21.22 19.85 -12.82
C LYS A 629 19.75 20.29 -12.84
N GLU A 630 18.82 19.36 -12.95
CA GLU A 630 17.38 19.65 -12.89
C GLU A 630 16.98 20.22 -11.52
N MET A 631 17.43 19.59 -10.43
CA MET A 631 17.21 20.08 -9.07
C MET A 631 17.75 21.51 -8.89
N GLU A 632 18.99 21.77 -9.30
CA GLU A 632 19.61 23.10 -9.16
C GLU A 632 18.94 24.17 -10.00
N ARG A 633 18.36 23.82 -11.17
CA ARG A 633 17.57 24.74 -12.00
C ARG A 633 16.17 24.99 -11.47
N ASN A 634 15.65 24.17 -10.60
CA ASN A 634 14.31 24.34 -10.06
C ASN A 634 14.24 25.60 -9.20
N PHE A 635 13.27 26.46 -9.50
CA PHE A 635 13.07 27.73 -8.80
C PHE A 635 12.88 27.52 -7.29
N TYR A 636 12.10 26.53 -6.90
CA TYR A 636 11.77 26.31 -5.49
C TYR A 636 12.92 25.75 -4.67
N HIS A 637 13.83 24.98 -5.28
CA HIS A 637 15.06 24.54 -4.60
C HIS A 637 16.08 25.68 -4.41
N ARG A 638 16.02 26.73 -5.26
CA ARG A 638 16.84 27.91 -5.11
C ARG A 638 16.22 28.94 -4.15
N HIS A 639 14.95 28.84 -3.88
CA HIS A 639 14.14 29.80 -3.12
C HIS A 639 13.25 29.07 -2.13
N LEU A 640 13.87 28.44 -1.13
CA LEU A 640 13.19 27.62 -0.13
C LEU A 640 12.13 28.38 0.68
N GLU A 641 12.26 29.73 0.78
CA GLU A 641 11.28 30.61 1.41
C GLU A 641 9.88 30.51 0.79
N TYR A 642 9.77 30.07 -0.46
CA TYR A 642 8.46 29.89 -1.10
C TYR A 642 7.79 28.57 -0.73
N LEU A 643 8.52 27.59 -0.20
CA LEU A 643 7.93 26.33 0.26
C LEU A 643 7.00 26.55 1.45
N ASP A 644 7.27 27.55 2.30
CA ASP A 644 6.48 27.83 3.50
C ASP A 644 5.11 28.45 3.18
N ILE A 645 4.94 29.01 1.98
CA ILE A 645 3.69 29.60 1.53
C ILE A 645 2.92 28.74 0.51
N MET A 646 3.49 27.59 0.13
CA MET A 646 2.83 26.62 -0.76
C MET A 646 1.86 25.72 0.02
N PRO A 647 0.89 25.08 -0.68
CA PRO A 647 0.16 23.97 -0.10
C PRO A 647 1.12 22.87 0.39
N GLU A 648 0.92 22.36 1.60
CA GLU A 648 1.86 21.46 2.29
C GLU A 648 2.19 20.21 1.48
N ASN A 649 1.23 19.64 0.76
CA ASN A 649 1.44 18.46 -0.10
C ASN A 649 2.47 18.74 -1.22
N PHE A 650 2.48 19.95 -1.81
CA PHE A 650 3.48 20.32 -2.81
C PHE A 650 4.84 20.61 -2.19
N ALA A 651 4.87 21.30 -1.05
CA ALA A 651 6.12 21.58 -0.34
C ALA A 651 6.78 20.26 0.12
N ALA A 652 6.01 19.35 0.71
CA ALA A 652 6.47 18.03 1.12
C ALA A 652 7.01 17.22 -0.07
N TYR A 653 6.29 17.18 -1.20
CA TYR A 653 6.77 16.51 -2.41
C TYR A 653 8.12 17.05 -2.89
N LEU A 654 8.30 18.36 -2.92
CA LEU A 654 9.56 18.98 -3.35
C LEU A 654 10.73 18.68 -2.38
N ARG A 655 10.47 18.73 -1.07
CA ARG A 655 11.47 18.38 -0.04
C ARG A 655 11.90 16.91 -0.15
N VAL A 656 10.95 15.98 -0.29
CA VAL A 656 11.23 14.56 -0.49
C VAL A 656 12.03 14.35 -1.77
N ARG A 657 11.62 14.97 -2.87
CA ARG A 657 12.32 14.84 -4.16
C ARG A 657 13.75 15.38 -4.10
N GLU A 658 13.96 16.50 -3.41
CA GLU A 658 15.31 17.04 -3.19
C GLU A 658 16.18 16.05 -2.40
N LEU A 659 15.63 15.50 -1.32
CA LEU A 659 16.33 14.52 -0.50
C LEU A 659 16.72 13.27 -1.30
N GLU A 660 15.80 12.72 -2.10
CA GLU A 660 16.05 11.58 -2.98
C GLU A 660 17.19 11.87 -3.97
N ILE A 661 17.16 13.04 -4.64
CA ILE A 661 18.23 13.41 -5.58
C ILE A 661 19.58 13.57 -4.85
N LYS A 662 19.58 14.13 -3.66
CA LYS A 662 20.80 14.22 -2.87
C LYS A 662 21.38 12.84 -2.52
N LYS A 663 20.55 11.91 -2.05
CA LYS A 663 20.97 10.55 -1.67
C LYS A 663 21.46 9.72 -2.86
N TYR A 664 20.61 9.59 -3.87
CA TYR A 664 20.77 8.63 -4.96
C TYR A 664 21.53 9.17 -6.19
N CYS A 665 21.73 10.49 -6.27
CA CYS A 665 22.41 11.11 -7.42
C CYS A 665 23.59 11.99 -7.01
N LEU A 666 23.41 12.94 -6.09
CA LEU A 666 24.47 13.88 -5.73
C LEU A 666 25.60 13.20 -4.94
N MET A 667 25.26 12.34 -3.96
CA MET A 667 26.29 11.68 -3.16
C MET A 667 27.12 10.68 -3.98
N PRO A 668 26.54 9.74 -4.78
CA PRO A 668 27.37 8.89 -5.63
C PRO A 668 28.17 9.67 -6.69
N LEU A 669 27.65 10.79 -7.19
CA LEU A 669 28.37 11.66 -8.12
C LEU A 669 29.60 12.31 -7.46
N LYS A 670 29.49 12.74 -6.20
CA LYS A 670 30.63 13.25 -5.41
C LYS A 670 31.68 12.16 -5.17
N ILE A 671 31.26 10.93 -4.84
CA ILE A 671 32.17 9.79 -4.66
C ILE A 671 32.87 9.46 -5.97
N HIS A 672 32.13 9.44 -7.07
CA HIS A 672 32.71 9.25 -8.42
C HIS A 672 33.72 10.35 -8.80
N LYS A 673 33.42 11.61 -8.47
CA LYS A 673 34.36 12.71 -8.66
C LYS A 673 35.61 12.55 -7.78
N ALA A 674 35.44 12.13 -6.52
CA ALA A 674 36.55 11.84 -5.63
C ALA A 674 37.46 10.74 -6.21
N ALA A 675 36.87 9.65 -6.72
CA ALA A 675 37.62 8.57 -7.38
C ALA A 675 38.50 9.09 -8.52
N LYS A 676 37.96 9.94 -9.39
CA LYS A 676 38.72 10.57 -10.49
C LYS A 676 39.90 11.42 -9.97
N LEU A 677 39.71 12.12 -8.86
CA LEU A 677 40.73 13.02 -8.31
C LEU A 677 41.85 12.30 -7.62
N ILE A 678 41.60 11.15 -6.99
CA ILE A 678 42.62 10.38 -6.24
C ILE A 678 43.42 9.39 -7.10
N GLY A 679 43.12 9.30 -8.38
CA GLY A 679 43.85 8.45 -9.33
C GLY A 679 43.05 7.33 -9.98
N GLY A 680 41.74 7.30 -9.80
CA GLY A 680 40.82 6.35 -10.44
C GLY A 680 40.12 5.42 -9.47
N GLU A 681 39.42 4.48 -10.03
CA GLU A 681 38.55 3.58 -9.27
C GLU A 681 39.29 2.58 -8.41
N GLU A 682 40.46 2.07 -8.86
CA GLU A 682 41.33 1.20 -8.05
C GLU A 682 41.82 1.90 -6.77
N ALA A 683 42.20 3.18 -6.88
CA ALA A 683 42.59 3.97 -5.73
C ALA A 683 41.41 4.19 -4.76
N MET A 684 40.19 4.34 -5.29
CA MET A 684 38.98 4.45 -4.49
C MET A 684 38.68 3.12 -3.79
N ASP A 685 38.85 1.99 -4.43
CA ASP A 685 38.64 0.66 -3.82
C ASP A 685 39.57 0.44 -2.63
N GLU A 686 40.84 0.87 -2.74
CA GLU A 686 41.77 0.86 -1.58
C GLU A 686 41.27 1.71 -0.40
N VAL A 687 40.70 2.89 -0.70
CA VAL A 687 40.14 3.76 0.34
C VAL A 687 38.90 3.10 0.95
N LEU A 688 37.99 2.61 0.15
CA LEU A 688 36.73 1.99 0.59
C LEU A 688 36.99 0.69 1.37
N SER A 689 37.94 -0.14 0.93
CA SER A 689 38.35 -1.36 1.63
C SER A 689 38.92 -1.05 3.02
N LYS A 690 39.75 0.01 3.15
CA LYS A 690 40.23 0.46 4.46
C LYS A 690 39.10 0.95 5.35
N LEU A 691 38.18 1.72 4.84
CA LEU A 691 37.01 2.22 5.56
C LEU A 691 36.07 1.07 5.97
N SER A 692 35.84 0.11 5.10
CA SER A 692 35.03 -1.08 5.36
C SER A 692 35.64 -2.00 6.43
N SER A 693 36.93 -2.20 6.42
CA SER A 693 37.64 -3.12 7.33
C SER A 693 38.00 -2.50 8.70
N SER A 694 37.92 -1.18 8.82
CA SER A 694 38.29 -0.50 10.06
C SER A 694 37.25 -0.68 11.15
N ASN A 695 37.61 -1.30 12.27
CA ASN A 695 36.78 -1.36 13.49
C ASN A 695 36.76 -0.07 14.30
N GLN A 696 37.39 1.00 13.80
CA GLN A 696 37.56 2.27 14.54
C GLN A 696 36.29 3.12 14.56
N TYR A 697 35.37 2.92 13.65
CA TYR A 697 34.24 3.82 13.46
C TYR A 697 32.93 3.15 13.85
N GLU A 698 32.34 3.59 14.94
CA GLU A 698 30.93 3.33 15.23
C GLU A 698 30.06 4.12 14.25
N GLN A 699 30.56 5.24 13.74
CA GLN A 699 29.93 6.09 12.73
C GLN A 699 30.96 6.52 11.71
N LEU A 700 30.63 6.44 10.41
CA LEU A 700 31.51 6.88 9.34
C LEU A 700 31.03 8.22 8.79
N THR A 701 31.67 9.31 9.17
CA THR A 701 31.33 10.66 8.70
C THR A 701 31.90 10.93 7.31
N PHE A 702 31.27 11.86 6.59
CA PHE A 702 31.78 12.27 5.28
C PHE A 702 33.15 12.94 5.37
N GLN A 703 33.46 13.57 6.49
CA GLN A 703 34.81 14.14 6.73
C GLN A 703 35.89 13.06 6.80
N GLU A 704 35.61 11.93 7.44
CA GLU A 704 36.56 10.80 7.50
C GLU A 704 36.81 10.20 6.11
N PHE A 705 35.77 10.16 5.25
CA PHE A 705 35.95 9.80 3.85
C PHE A 705 36.86 10.82 3.10
N LEU A 706 36.62 12.12 3.30
CA LEU A 706 37.45 13.17 2.69
C LEU A 706 38.90 13.07 3.14
N ASP A 707 39.13 12.86 4.44
CA ASP A 707 40.46 12.71 5.03
C ASP A 707 41.18 11.47 4.45
N ALA A 708 40.46 10.36 4.30
CA ALA A 708 41.02 9.15 3.72
C ALA A 708 41.34 9.31 2.21
N CYS A 709 40.61 10.16 1.51
CA CYS A 709 40.90 10.53 0.14
C CYS A 709 41.98 11.62 0.01
N GLY A 710 42.32 12.32 1.11
CA GLY A 710 43.20 13.50 1.06
C GLY A 710 42.55 14.69 0.30
N LEU A 711 41.22 14.80 0.35
CA LEU A 711 40.45 15.82 -0.35
C LEU A 711 39.74 16.75 0.62
N THR A 712 39.26 17.88 0.12
CA THR A 712 38.41 18.81 0.86
C THR A 712 37.00 18.86 0.25
N LYS A 713 36.02 19.34 1.05
CA LYS A 713 34.62 19.43 0.64
C LYS A 713 34.44 20.28 -0.64
N GLU A 714 35.18 21.39 -0.72
CA GLU A 714 35.08 22.36 -1.83
C GLU A 714 35.50 21.77 -3.17
N VAL A 715 36.45 20.85 -3.16
CA VAL A 715 36.93 20.19 -4.41
C VAL A 715 35.88 19.26 -4.98
N LEU A 716 34.98 18.74 -4.13
CA LEU A 716 33.90 17.85 -4.53
C LEU A 716 32.61 18.59 -4.89
N GLU A 717 32.56 19.92 -4.78
CA GLU A 717 31.41 20.67 -5.26
C GLU A 717 31.21 20.44 -6.76
N ILE A 718 29.97 20.15 -7.14
CA ILE A 718 29.58 19.99 -8.53
C ILE A 718 29.47 21.38 -9.14
N GLU A 719 30.14 21.61 -10.27
CA GLU A 719 30.10 22.91 -10.93
C GLU A 719 28.67 23.29 -11.31
N LYS A 720 28.25 24.46 -10.83
CA LYS A 720 26.94 25.02 -11.14
C LYS A 720 27.01 25.70 -12.50
N ASP A 721 26.63 24.99 -13.55
CA ASP A 721 26.40 25.58 -14.85
C ASP A 721 25.11 26.41 -14.84
N PHE A 722 25.20 27.69 -14.52
CA PHE A 722 24.12 28.64 -14.64
C PHE A 722 24.21 29.49 -15.88
#